data_f909178c1cf9f3a05abb0b762acde395
#
_entry.id   f909178c1cf9f3a05abb0b762acde395
#
_cell.length_a   1.000
_cell.length_b   1.000
_cell.length_c   1.000
_cell.angle_alpha   90.00
_cell.angle_beta   90.00
_cell.angle_gamma   90.00
#
_symmetry.space_group_name_H-M   'P 1'
#
loop_
_entity.id
_entity.type
_entity.pdbx_description
1 polymer ?
#
loop_
_entity_poly.entity_id
_entity_poly.type
_entity_poly.pdbx_seq_one_letter_code
_entity_poly.pdbx_strand_id
1 'polypeptide(L)'
;MTGGREELEDLLRRAGLELVGDGRVEEVLRPFAAWRPVISYEAEPTVAVRLDRPDLVAELNEQWHRLAVGRGIIGEDGAFLISVARDVAGGALPRWSRVRLADRWDLAGILGTRPGQPEFVTLSTDGDALIGATTEEYDVWLVTRDRVTERLEEAARAAAVESAEERAAAWESLFGGIRTPGRLRDLWAEGLARNPSTPDELRTGLLGFSRSLLWRPQPEAIVEAAMAHPEPRVRHLLAEAQPNITAGQWARLILEERDDRKRWILTWIAADRRAELPADAYERLTADPSAPVRAEVARLVGLPVPLLVGLTADDDAGVRAAACRRAWPHLDASARTGLLGDPDHRVRVEALLRYHQDHPMPRSVFDAEDIGGSGISGSGTSGATAGVGHTGGVGHTGDAGGRATGTCLLARDLAEHLAHHGDPARRRALAANLRLDPDLVDFLSRDGDGSVRFAVSTRPDLTEEQRAGIAVDFDPSRRHTPLDWIVALHDDPAAMRRLSASSHPLVRRSVARAGSLPPDVVERLADDEDRVVQLFLAESCDDAPADMLLRVWRWWTGGLSRPDRPHGHPNFPRHDLLRHADGPDPRMRRLALDDPESTPDLVERFSRDSHEEVRHRAAVDPRLSAASAIRLLDDPHEHIRRAAAAHPRLPARVLVRLLRDSEAAETAAGNPALPVPVIERMIQRVRESDQALPALRGRNSPSA
;
A
#
# COMPACT_ATOMS: atom_id res chain seq x y z
N MET A 1 8.21 -14.58 -12.52
CA MET A 1 9.51 -13.85 -12.57
C MET A 1 10.76 -14.74 -12.35
N THR A 2 10.61 -16.04 -12.18
CA THR A 2 11.70 -17.01 -11.98
C THR A 2 12.42 -17.41 -13.29
N GLY A 3 11.72 -17.48 -14.41
CA GLY A 3 12.31 -17.94 -15.69
C GLY A 3 13.44 -17.09 -16.26
N GLY A 4 13.34 -15.75 -16.18
CA GLY A 4 14.37 -14.88 -16.76
C GLY A 4 15.70 -14.86 -16.00
N ARG A 5 15.71 -15.22 -14.71
CA ARG A 5 16.91 -15.34 -13.91
C ARG A 5 17.67 -16.62 -14.25
N GLU A 6 17.00 -17.73 -14.39
CA GLU A 6 17.57 -19.02 -14.75
C GLU A 6 18.20 -18.97 -16.15
N GLU A 7 17.55 -18.28 -17.09
CA GLU A 7 18.09 -18.08 -18.43
C GLU A 7 19.37 -17.24 -18.46
N LEU A 8 19.46 -16.17 -17.64
CA LEU A 8 20.68 -15.35 -17.55
C LEU A 8 21.81 -16.15 -16.91
N GLU A 9 21.53 -16.87 -15.82
CA GLU A 9 22.53 -17.70 -15.14
C GLU A 9 23.08 -18.80 -16.07
N ASP A 10 22.21 -19.39 -16.92
CA ASP A 10 22.64 -20.38 -17.93
C ASP A 10 23.49 -19.73 -19.03
N LEU A 11 23.15 -18.52 -19.47
CA LEU A 11 23.95 -17.77 -20.43
C LEU A 11 25.35 -17.47 -19.91
N LEU A 12 25.45 -17.00 -18.66
CA LEU A 12 26.71 -16.70 -18.01
C LEU A 12 27.57 -17.96 -17.86
N ARG A 13 26.97 -19.09 -17.44
CA ARG A 13 27.70 -20.39 -17.38
C ARG A 13 28.23 -20.85 -18.74
N ARG A 14 27.42 -20.68 -19.80
CA ARG A 14 27.87 -21.01 -21.17
C ARG A 14 29.02 -20.14 -21.63
N ALA A 15 29.06 -18.87 -21.18
CA ALA A 15 30.17 -17.97 -21.45
C ALA A 15 31.43 -18.29 -20.61
N GLY A 16 31.40 -19.32 -19.75
CA GLY A 16 32.50 -19.69 -18.87
C GLY A 16 32.63 -18.74 -17.66
N LEU A 17 31.48 -18.24 -17.14
CA LEU A 17 31.42 -17.42 -15.96
C LEU A 17 30.82 -18.20 -14.78
N GLU A 18 31.52 -18.21 -13.67
CA GLU A 18 31.07 -18.81 -12.40
C GLU A 18 30.47 -17.73 -11.53
N LEU A 19 29.20 -17.93 -11.07
CA LEU A 19 28.55 -17.01 -10.14
C LEU A 19 29.21 -17.08 -8.76
N VAL A 20 29.49 -15.93 -8.17
CA VAL A 20 30.09 -15.80 -6.85
C VAL A 20 29.04 -15.40 -5.82
N GLY A 21 28.85 -16.26 -4.79
CA GLY A 21 27.86 -16.05 -3.76
C GLY A 21 26.43 -16.29 -4.25
N ASP A 22 25.45 -15.56 -3.69
CA ASP A 22 24.05 -15.62 -4.11
C ASP A 22 23.77 -14.77 -5.38
N GLY A 23 24.80 -14.25 -5.99
CA GLY A 23 24.75 -13.40 -7.18
C GLY A 23 24.12 -12.02 -6.94
N ARG A 24 23.85 -11.66 -5.68
CA ARG A 24 23.39 -10.33 -5.33
C ARG A 24 24.59 -9.38 -5.26
N VAL A 25 24.42 -8.24 -5.89
CA VAL A 25 25.38 -7.15 -5.84
C VAL A 25 24.72 -6.01 -5.10
N GLU A 26 25.17 -5.79 -3.89
CA GLU A 26 24.74 -4.66 -3.06
C GLU A 26 25.70 -3.49 -3.31
N GLU A 27 25.15 -2.31 -3.55
CA GLU A 27 25.82 -1.00 -3.41
C GLU A 27 26.80 -0.55 -4.50
N VAL A 28 26.64 -1.00 -5.73
CA VAL A 28 27.37 -0.41 -6.87
C VAL A 28 26.45 0.35 -7.82
N LEU A 29 27.06 1.14 -8.68
CA LEU A 29 26.43 1.88 -9.76
C LEU A 29 25.35 1.05 -10.49
N ARG A 30 24.20 1.66 -10.79
CA ARG A 30 23.13 1.03 -11.58
C ARG A 30 23.68 0.58 -12.95
N PRO A 31 23.35 -0.63 -13.46
CA PRO A 31 23.83 -1.09 -14.77
C PRO A 31 23.60 -0.07 -15.91
N PHE A 32 22.45 0.57 -15.94
CA PHE A 32 22.14 1.59 -16.95
C PHE A 32 23.08 2.80 -16.88
N ALA A 33 23.51 3.22 -15.70
CA ALA A 33 24.49 4.30 -15.55
C ALA A 33 25.89 3.89 -16.03
N ALA A 34 26.25 2.60 -15.87
CA ALA A 34 27.48 2.06 -16.43
C ALA A 34 27.44 1.91 -17.96
N TRP A 35 26.27 1.60 -18.52
CA TRP A 35 26.08 1.53 -19.96
C TRP A 35 26.18 2.90 -20.66
N ARG A 36 25.72 3.98 -20.02
CA ARG A 36 25.65 5.33 -20.59
C ARG A 36 26.98 5.81 -21.20
N PRO A 37 28.14 5.72 -20.54
CA PRO A 37 29.41 6.13 -21.11
C PRO A 37 29.95 5.21 -22.23
N VAL A 38 29.34 4.03 -22.41
CA VAL A 38 29.69 3.06 -23.45
C VAL A 38 28.93 3.31 -24.75
N ILE A 39 27.63 3.64 -24.64
CA ILE A 39 26.70 3.83 -25.76
C ILE A 39 26.46 5.31 -26.09
N SER A 40 27.17 6.25 -25.45
CA SER A 40 27.03 7.68 -25.75
C SER A 40 27.59 8.01 -27.13
N TYR A 41 27.01 9.00 -27.79
CA TYR A 41 27.51 9.51 -29.07
C TYR A 41 28.96 10.03 -28.97
N GLU A 42 29.45 10.35 -27.78
CA GLU A 42 30.80 10.81 -27.48
C GLU A 42 31.72 9.65 -27.04
N ALA A 43 31.25 8.41 -27.12
CA ALA A 43 32.08 7.26 -26.75
C ALA A 43 33.17 7.05 -27.76
N GLU A 44 34.42 7.02 -27.30
CA GLU A 44 35.59 6.63 -28.11
C GLU A 44 36.07 5.26 -27.66
N PRO A 45 36.36 4.35 -28.60
CA PRO A 45 36.87 3.03 -28.27
C PRO A 45 38.32 3.12 -27.76
N THR A 46 38.59 2.34 -26.71
CA THR A 46 39.99 2.08 -26.29
C THR A 46 40.65 1.08 -27.24
N VAL A 47 39.84 0.13 -27.73
CA VAL A 47 40.20 -0.84 -28.78
C VAL A 47 38.99 -0.98 -29.71
N ALA A 48 39.26 -0.93 -31.03
CA ALA A 48 38.30 -1.26 -32.08
C ALA A 48 38.77 -2.46 -32.87
N VAL A 49 37.96 -3.49 -33.01
CA VAL A 49 38.25 -4.71 -33.73
C VAL A 49 37.28 -4.88 -34.89
N ARG A 50 37.78 -4.98 -36.11
CA ARG A 50 36.97 -5.10 -37.32
C ARG A 50 36.13 -6.35 -37.32
N LEU A 51 34.85 -6.23 -37.70
CA LEU A 51 33.87 -7.33 -37.80
C LEU A 51 34.28 -8.39 -38.87
N ASP A 52 35.04 -8.01 -39.87
CA ASP A 52 35.43 -8.89 -40.97
C ASP A 52 36.69 -9.74 -40.67
N ARG A 53 37.26 -9.64 -39.48
CA ARG A 53 38.43 -10.45 -39.07
C ARG A 53 38.04 -11.92 -38.89
N PRO A 54 38.90 -12.87 -39.40
CA PRO A 54 38.60 -14.30 -39.24
C PRO A 54 38.77 -14.80 -37.81
N ASP A 55 39.59 -14.12 -36.98
CA ASP A 55 39.91 -14.42 -35.59
C ASP A 55 39.18 -13.49 -34.58
N LEU A 56 38.11 -12.83 -35.03
CA LEU A 56 37.41 -11.78 -34.29
C LEU A 56 37.11 -12.14 -32.83
N VAL A 57 36.51 -13.31 -32.58
CA VAL A 57 36.11 -13.73 -31.22
C VAL A 57 37.35 -13.91 -30.31
N ALA A 58 38.38 -14.54 -30.83
CA ALA A 58 39.60 -14.77 -30.06
C ALA A 58 40.32 -13.45 -29.73
N GLU A 59 40.43 -12.54 -30.71
CA GLU A 59 41.00 -11.22 -30.55
C GLU A 59 40.23 -10.39 -29.51
N LEU A 60 38.91 -10.36 -29.59
CA LEU A 60 38.06 -9.62 -28.64
C LEU A 60 38.23 -10.14 -27.21
N ASN A 61 38.24 -11.45 -27.02
CA ASN A 61 38.45 -12.06 -25.72
C ASN A 61 39.82 -11.72 -25.14
N GLU A 62 40.88 -11.79 -25.97
CA GLU A 62 42.25 -11.44 -25.57
C GLU A 62 42.35 -9.96 -25.19
N GLN A 63 41.82 -9.07 -26.02
CA GLN A 63 41.84 -7.63 -25.77
C GLN A 63 41.04 -7.26 -24.50
N TRP A 64 39.86 -7.84 -24.35
CA TRP A 64 39.05 -7.61 -23.15
C TRP A 64 39.80 -8.07 -21.89
N HIS A 65 40.34 -9.28 -21.89
CA HIS A 65 41.09 -9.83 -20.74
C HIS A 65 42.30 -8.97 -20.39
N ARG A 66 43.10 -8.58 -21.41
CA ARG A 66 44.22 -7.69 -21.21
C ARG A 66 43.84 -6.37 -20.56
N LEU A 67 42.75 -5.76 -21.03
CA LEU A 67 42.23 -4.53 -20.46
C LEU A 67 41.65 -4.77 -19.05
N ALA A 68 40.92 -5.87 -18.83
CA ALA A 68 40.33 -6.19 -17.55
C ALA A 68 41.35 -6.38 -16.43
N VAL A 69 42.46 -7.08 -16.73
CA VAL A 69 43.58 -7.22 -15.79
C VAL A 69 44.28 -5.88 -15.62
N GLY A 70 44.60 -5.19 -16.72
CA GLY A 70 45.38 -3.95 -16.68
C GLY A 70 44.65 -2.77 -16.01
N ARG A 71 43.33 -2.80 -15.93
CA ARG A 71 42.46 -1.76 -15.31
C ARG A 71 41.89 -2.19 -13.97
N GLY A 72 42.23 -3.37 -13.46
CA GLY A 72 41.71 -3.83 -12.17
C GLY A 72 40.21 -4.18 -12.17
N ILE A 73 39.64 -4.48 -13.34
CA ILE A 73 38.26 -4.99 -13.40
C ILE A 73 38.17 -6.33 -12.66
N ILE A 74 39.12 -7.24 -12.93
CA ILE A 74 39.23 -8.51 -12.24
C ILE A 74 39.93 -8.25 -10.91
N GLY A 75 39.22 -8.40 -9.79
CA GLY A 75 39.76 -8.17 -8.45
C GLY A 75 40.82 -9.19 -8.04
N GLU A 76 41.46 -8.98 -6.90
CA GLU A 76 42.45 -9.91 -6.33
C GLU A 76 41.87 -11.31 -6.10
N ASP A 77 40.59 -11.40 -5.77
CA ASP A 77 39.84 -12.64 -5.62
C ASP A 77 39.35 -13.24 -6.95
N GLY A 78 39.70 -12.64 -8.08
CA GLY A 78 39.27 -13.02 -9.42
C GLY A 78 37.83 -12.61 -9.76
N ALA A 79 37.13 -11.95 -8.86
CA ALA A 79 35.73 -11.58 -9.08
C ALA A 79 35.60 -10.22 -9.76
N PHE A 80 34.53 -10.06 -10.56
CA PHE A 80 34.08 -8.80 -11.16
C PHE A 80 32.56 -8.82 -11.36
N LEU A 81 32.02 -7.67 -11.75
CA LEU A 81 30.61 -7.52 -12.03
C LEU A 81 30.37 -7.49 -13.53
N ILE A 82 29.29 -8.14 -14.00
CA ILE A 82 28.91 -8.13 -15.41
C ILE A 82 27.40 -7.83 -15.56
N SER A 83 27.09 -7.02 -16.58
CA SER A 83 25.73 -6.79 -17.04
C SER A 83 25.68 -6.99 -18.56
N VAL A 84 24.72 -7.78 -19.04
CA VAL A 84 24.55 -8.13 -20.45
C VAL A 84 23.35 -7.38 -20.98
N ALA A 85 23.50 -6.68 -22.14
CA ALA A 85 22.37 -6.14 -22.87
C ALA A 85 21.65 -7.31 -23.56
N ARG A 86 20.53 -7.72 -23.02
CA ARG A 86 19.67 -8.68 -23.68
C ARG A 86 18.34 -7.99 -23.94
N ASP A 87 17.87 -8.09 -25.16
CA ASP A 87 16.47 -7.88 -25.52
C ASP A 87 15.67 -8.99 -24.85
N VAL A 88 15.41 -8.82 -23.55
CA VAL A 88 14.56 -9.75 -22.81
C VAL A 88 13.14 -9.46 -23.27
N ALA A 89 12.62 -10.32 -24.13
CA ALA A 89 11.18 -10.37 -24.43
C ALA A 89 10.42 -10.53 -23.11
N GLY A 90 10.12 -9.40 -22.45
CA GLY A 90 9.50 -9.37 -21.12
C GLY A 90 9.84 -8.16 -20.26
N GLY A 91 10.73 -7.26 -20.69
CA GLY A 91 10.97 -5.96 -20.01
C GLY A 91 11.68 -6.02 -18.67
N ALA A 92 12.49 -7.07 -18.41
CA ALA A 92 13.35 -7.11 -17.23
C ALA A 92 14.53 -6.15 -17.38
N LEU A 93 14.75 -5.30 -16.36
CA LEU A 93 15.86 -4.34 -16.33
C LEU A 93 17.22 -5.06 -16.25
N PRO A 94 18.29 -4.50 -16.89
CA PRO A 94 19.64 -4.99 -16.74
C PRO A 94 20.06 -5.07 -15.27
N ARG A 95 20.74 -6.15 -14.89
CA ARG A 95 21.22 -6.39 -13.52
C ARG A 95 22.70 -6.71 -13.53
N TRP A 96 23.36 -6.46 -12.43
CA TRP A 96 24.70 -6.96 -12.19
C TRP A 96 24.65 -8.42 -11.75
N SER A 97 25.61 -9.20 -12.26
CA SER A 97 25.97 -10.50 -11.72
C SER A 97 27.42 -10.47 -11.27
N ARG A 98 27.70 -10.93 -10.04
CA ARG A 98 29.07 -11.08 -9.55
C ARG A 98 29.59 -12.43 -10.02
N VAL A 99 30.69 -12.41 -10.76
CA VAL A 99 31.22 -13.59 -11.47
C VAL A 99 32.73 -13.70 -11.37
N ARG A 100 33.25 -14.89 -11.67
CA ARG A 100 34.67 -15.20 -11.94
C ARG A 100 34.77 -15.86 -13.30
N LEU A 101 35.95 -15.74 -13.93
CA LEU A 101 36.26 -16.54 -15.11
C LEU A 101 36.56 -18.00 -14.69
N ALA A 102 35.95 -18.97 -15.40
CA ALA A 102 36.35 -20.36 -15.34
C ALA A 102 37.63 -20.59 -16.14
N ASP A 103 38.25 -21.80 -16.07
CA ASP A 103 39.44 -22.15 -16.85
C ASP A 103 39.26 -22.00 -18.37
N ARG A 104 38.00 -22.14 -18.83
CA ARG A 104 37.63 -21.93 -20.23
C ARG A 104 36.45 -20.97 -20.28
N TRP A 105 36.66 -19.86 -20.95
CA TRP A 105 35.63 -18.82 -21.08
C TRP A 105 35.62 -18.24 -22.50
N ASP A 106 34.47 -17.69 -22.91
CA ASP A 106 34.24 -17.04 -24.19
C ASP A 106 33.15 -15.99 -24.07
N LEU A 107 33.53 -14.75 -23.70
CA LEU A 107 32.55 -13.66 -23.55
C LEU A 107 32.10 -13.16 -24.92
N ALA A 108 33.04 -12.93 -25.84
CA ALA A 108 32.75 -12.35 -27.15
C ALA A 108 31.96 -13.30 -28.07
N GLY A 109 32.10 -14.62 -27.88
CA GLY A 109 31.35 -15.60 -28.63
C GLY A 109 29.92 -15.87 -28.13
N ILE A 110 29.68 -15.59 -26.83
CA ILE A 110 28.41 -16.00 -26.18
C ILE A 110 27.57 -14.81 -25.72
N LEU A 111 28.18 -13.69 -25.25
CA LEU A 111 27.45 -12.58 -24.64
C LEU A 111 27.07 -11.50 -25.65
N GLY A 112 26.19 -11.83 -26.57
CA GLY A 112 25.68 -10.91 -27.59
C GLY A 112 24.63 -11.53 -28.48
N THR A 113 24.24 -10.82 -29.53
CA THR A 113 23.24 -11.27 -30.48
C THR A 113 23.76 -12.39 -31.40
N ARG A 114 25.07 -12.36 -31.70
CA ARG A 114 25.76 -13.37 -32.51
C ARG A 114 27.20 -13.52 -32.01
N PRO A 115 27.88 -14.65 -32.28
CA PRO A 115 29.29 -14.78 -32.00
C PRO A 115 30.12 -13.65 -32.65
N GLY A 116 30.95 -12.97 -31.87
CA GLY A 116 31.74 -11.82 -32.33
C GLY A 116 30.96 -10.48 -32.34
N GLN A 117 29.74 -10.46 -31.87
CA GLN A 117 28.93 -9.24 -31.70
C GLN A 117 28.50 -9.11 -30.21
N PRO A 118 29.46 -8.93 -29.31
CA PRO A 118 29.18 -8.87 -27.88
C PRO A 118 28.50 -7.56 -27.46
N GLU A 119 27.61 -7.67 -26.48
CA GLU A 119 26.96 -6.54 -25.86
C GLU A 119 26.89 -6.74 -24.35
N PHE A 120 27.97 -6.32 -23.64
CA PHE A 120 28.05 -6.42 -22.19
C PHE A 120 28.87 -5.29 -21.60
N VAL A 121 28.65 -5.01 -20.32
CA VAL A 121 29.53 -4.13 -19.52
C VAL A 121 30.05 -4.90 -18.33
N THR A 122 31.34 -4.79 -18.06
CA THR A 122 32.00 -5.29 -16.86
C THR A 122 32.46 -4.14 -15.98
N LEU A 123 32.36 -4.31 -14.67
CA LEU A 123 32.69 -3.30 -13.66
C LEU A 123 33.53 -3.95 -12.56
N SER A 124 34.53 -3.24 -12.05
CA SER A 124 35.27 -3.66 -10.87
C SER A 124 34.34 -3.77 -9.65
N THR A 125 34.68 -4.61 -8.69
CA THR A 125 33.86 -4.84 -7.50
C THR A 125 33.75 -3.61 -6.59
N ASP A 126 34.68 -2.65 -6.69
CA ASP A 126 34.62 -1.35 -6.03
C ASP A 126 33.83 -0.29 -6.83
N GLY A 127 33.43 -0.61 -8.07
CA GLY A 127 32.63 0.27 -8.91
C GLY A 127 33.40 1.37 -9.64
N ASP A 128 34.75 1.39 -9.61
CA ASP A 128 35.53 2.53 -10.07
C ASP A 128 36.14 2.37 -11.47
N ALA A 129 36.21 1.16 -12.00
CA ALA A 129 36.68 0.88 -13.36
C ALA A 129 35.66 0.07 -14.15
N LEU A 130 35.44 0.43 -15.42
CA LEU A 130 34.49 -0.28 -16.28
C LEU A 130 35.09 -0.57 -17.68
N ILE A 131 34.65 -1.66 -18.29
CA ILE A 131 34.83 -1.98 -19.71
C ILE A 131 33.48 -2.34 -20.31
N GLY A 132 33.06 -1.62 -21.34
CA GLY A 132 31.91 -1.97 -22.17
C GLY A 132 32.36 -2.57 -23.50
N ALA A 133 31.67 -3.62 -23.94
CA ALA A 133 31.77 -4.18 -25.27
C ALA A 133 30.49 -3.88 -26.04
N THR A 134 30.56 -3.20 -27.18
CA THR A 134 29.44 -2.84 -28.02
C THR A 134 29.76 -3.07 -29.48
N THR A 135 28.74 -3.49 -30.27
CA THR A 135 28.89 -3.77 -31.70
C THR A 135 28.42 -2.58 -32.50
N GLU A 136 29.32 -1.98 -33.26
CA GLU A 136 29.07 -0.87 -34.17
C GLU A 136 28.94 -1.38 -35.62
N GLU A 137 28.73 -0.44 -36.54
CA GLU A 137 28.44 -0.78 -37.96
C GLU A 137 29.53 -1.62 -38.62
N TYR A 138 30.83 -1.34 -38.32
CA TYR A 138 31.99 -2.01 -38.96
C TYR A 138 32.95 -2.65 -37.96
N ASP A 139 32.83 -2.32 -36.70
CA ASP A 139 33.79 -2.71 -35.66
C ASP A 139 33.05 -3.13 -34.38
N VAL A 140 33.74 -3.89 -33.54
CA VAL A 140 33.37 -4.06 -32.14
C VAL A 140 34.26 -3.15 -31.30
N TRP A 141 33.66 -2.36 -30.46
CA TRP A 141 34.34 -1.42 -29.59
C TRP A 141 34.49 -1.98 -28.18
N LEU A 142 35.68 -1.91 -27.62
CA LEU A 142 35.94 -2.04 -26.22
C LEU A 142 36.20 -0.63 -25.63
N VAL A 143 35.27 -0.14 -24.83
CA VAL A 143 35.34 1.20 -24.23
C VAL A 143 35.70 1.05 -22.76
N THR A 144 36.80 1.64 -22.33
CA THR A 144 37.21 1.63 -20.92
C THR A 144 36.95 2.98 -20.27
N ARG A 145 36.59 2.99 -19.00
CA ARG A 145 36.52 4.18 -18.16
C ARG A 145 37.09 3.86 -16.79
N ASP A 146 37.98 4.71 -16.33
CA ASP A 146 38.53 4.70 -14.97
C ASP A 146 37.92 5.87 -14.18
N ARG A 147 38.04 5.82 -12.87
CA ARG A 147 37.50 6.84 -11.94
C ARG A 147 36.02 7.13 -12.21
N VAL A 148 35.23 6.04 -12.36
CA VAL A 148 33.81 6.13 -12.75
C VAL A 148 33.04 6.97 -11.75
N THR A 149 33.25 6.75 -10.44
CA THR A 149 32.60 7.48 -9.36
C THR A 149 32.93 8.97 -9.42
N GLU A 150 34.23 9.34 -9.58
CA GLU A 150 34.65 10.75 -9.66
C GLU A 150 34.06 11.46 -10.89
N ARG A 151 34.07 10.80 -12.06
CA ARG A 151 33.50 11.33 -13.31
C ARG A 151 31.99 11.53 -13.22
N LEU A 152 31.29 10.61 -12.57
CA LEU A 152 29.84 10.77 -12.33
C LEU A 152 29.55 11.95 -11.39
N GLU A 153 30.37 12.14 -10.35
CA GLU A 153 30.26 13.32 -9.48
C GLU A 153 30.56 14.63 -10.20
N GLU A 154 31.59 14.65 -11.07
CA GLU A 154 31.90 15.80 -11.90
C GLU A 154 30.76 16.13 -12.87
N ALA A 155 30.20 15.11 -13.54
CA ALA A 155 29.05 15.27 -14.42
C ALA A 155 27.80 15.78 -13.67
N ALA A 156 27.57 15.28 -12.45
CA ALA A 156 26.48 15.73 -11.61
C ALA A 156 26.67 17.21 -11.17
N ARG A 157 27.90 17.61 -10.80
CA ARG A 157 28.24 18.99 -10.46
C ARG A 157 28.05 19.92 -11.66
N ALA A 158 28.50 19.55 -12.85
CA ALA A 158 28.30 20.30 -14.08
C ALA A 158 26.81 20.39 -14.44
N ALA A 159 26.07 19.30 -14.26
CA ALA A 159 24.64 19.25 -14.49
C ALA A 159 23.83 20.06 -13.45
N ALA A 160 24.36 20.36 -12.28
CA ALA A 160 23.68 21.13 -11.25
C ALA A 160 23.62 22.64 -11.51
N VAL A 161 24.50 23.14 -12.36
CA VAL A 161 24.59 24.56 -12.69
C VAL A 161 23.80 24.83 -13.98
N GLU A 162 22.85 25.77 -13.93
CA GLU A 162 21.96 26.10 -15.04
C GLU A 162 21.70 27.61 -15.08
N SER A 163 21.91 28.24 -16.24
CA SER A 163 21.53 29.62 -16.47
C SER A 163 20.01 29.79 -16.66
N ALA A 164 19.50 31.00 -16.57
CA ALA A 164 18.09 31.30 -16.83
C ALA A 164 17.67 30.94 -18.26
N GLU A 165 18.59 31.18 -19.23
CA GLU A 165 18.36 30.88 -20.64
C GLU A 165 18.31 29.37 -20.90
N GLU A 166 19.25 28.63 -20.35
CA GLU A 166 19.25 27.13 -20.43
C GLU A 166 17.99 26.54 -19.80
N ARG A 167 17.55 27.10 -18.66
CA ARG A 167 16.31 26.69 -18.00
C ARG A 167 15.09 26.90 -18.88
N ALA A 168 14.98 28.09 -19.51
CA ALA A 168 13.88 28.39 -20.41
C ALA A 168 13.90 27.46 -21.64
N ALA A 169 15.08 27.29 -22.26
CA ALA A 169 15.26 26.42 -23.41
C ALA A 169 14.91 24.95 -23.06
N ALA A 170 15.27 24.45 -21.85
CA ALA A 170 14.92 23.13 -21.40
C ALA A 170 13.40 22.93 -21.33
N TRP A 171 12.66 23.87 -20.73
CA TRP A 171 11.20 23.76 -20.67
C TRP A 171 10.54 23.84 -22.04
N GLU A 172 11.00 24.66 -22.95
CA GLU A 172 10.48 24.70 -24.34
C GLU A 172 10.77 23.34 -25.04
N SER A 173 11.93 22.76 -24.82
CA SER A 173 12.27 21.47 -25.42
C SER A 173 11.31 20.34 -25.03
N LEU A 174 10.73 20.39 -23.82
CA LEU A 174 9.78 19.36 -23.35
C LEU A 174 8.61 19.17 -24.32
N PHE A 175 8.16 20.28 -24.94
CA PHE A 175 7.01 20.33 -25.83
C PHE A 175 7.40 20.38 -27.32
N GLY A 176 8.69 20.54 -27.61
CA GLY A 176 9.23 20.52 -28.98
C GLY A 176 9.36 19.09 -29.49
N GLY A 177 8.70 18.75 -30.58
CA GLY A 177 8.86 17.44 -31.23
C GLY A 177 7.60 16.62 -31.35
N ILE A 178 7.75 15.32 -31.59
CA ILE A 178 6.70 14.32 -31.82
C ILE A 178 5.74 14.23 -30.63
N ARG A 179 4.46 13.95 -30.94
CA ARG A 179 3.35 13.75 -29.99
C ARG A 179 3.79 12.93 -28.77
N THR A 180 3.52 13.42 -27.55
CA THR A 180 3.82 12.70 -26.32
C THR A 180 3.12 11.33 -26.28
N PRO A 181 3.84 10.23 -26.03
CA PRO A 181 3.24 8.89 -25.94
C PRO A 181 2.14 8.82 -24.87
N GLY A 182 1.09 8.01 -25.14
CA GLY A 182 -0.04 7.85 -24.21
C GLY A 182 0.41 7.47 -22.79
N ARG A 183 1.31 6.48 -22.67
CA ARG A 183 1.85 6.03 -21.37
C ARG A 183 2.52 7.17 -20.58
N LEU A 184 3.26 8.06 -21.23
CA LEU A 184 3.89 9.19 -20.53
C LEU A 184 2.85 10.20 -20.04
N ARG A 185 1.77 10.41 -20.81
CA ARG A 185 0.68 11.30 -20.39
C ARG A 185 -0.05 10.76 -19.16
N ASP A 186 -0.29 9.46 -19.10
CA ASP A 186 -0.90 8.81 -17.92
C ASP A 186 0.00 8.98 -16.68
N LEU A 187 1.31 8.79 -16.83
CA LEU A 187 2.28 9.02 -15.77
C LEU A 187 2.34 10.50 -15.33
N TRP A 188 2.28 11.45 -16.30
CA TRP A 188 2.20 12.88 -15.98
C TRP A 188 0.93 13.20 -15.20
N ALA A 189 -0.23 12.65 -15.61
CA ALA A 189 -1.49 12.90 -14.92
C ALA A 189 -1.43 12.47 -13.45
N GLU A 190 -0.87 11.28 -13.18
CA GLU A 190 -0.72 10.76 -11.82
C GLU A 190 0.28 11.59 -10.99
N GLY A 191 1.40 12.01 -11.59
CA GLY A 191 2.38 12.85 -10.91
C GLY A 191 1.85 14.26 -10.61
N LEU A 192 1.25 14.91 -11.61
CA LEU A 192 0.68 16.28 -11.48
C LEU A 192 -0.47 16.34 -10.47
N ALA A 193 -1.26 15.27 -10.33
CA ALA A 193 -2.31 15.19 -9.33
C ALA A 193 -1.75 15.24 -7.89
N ARG A 194 -0.51 14.81 -7.69
CA ARG A 194 0.19 14.82 -6.39
C ARG A 194 1.13 15.99 -6.20
N ASN A 195 1.41 16.75 -7.27
CA ASN A 195 2.34 17.85 -7.22
C ASN A 195 1.77 19.01 -6.38
N PRO A 196 2.45 19.42 -5.29
CA PRO A 196 1.97 20.51 -4.44
C PRO A 196 1.92 21.88 -5.17
N SER A 197 2.70 22.04 -6.24
CA SER A 197 2.72 23.25 -7.05
C SER A 197 1.62 23.31 -8.11
N THR A 198 0.81 22.24 -8.25
CA THR A 198 -0.35 22.25 -9.17
C THR A 198 -1.50 23.04 -8.54
N PRO A 199 -1.94 24.18 -9.13
CA PRO A 199 -3.10 24.93 -8.66
C PRO A 199 -4.39 24.08 -8.70
N ASP A 200 -5.31 24.34 -7.78
CA ASP A 200 -6.57 23.58 -7.68
C ASP A 200 -7.42 23.70 -8.94
N GLU A 201 -7.42 24.88 -9.59
CA GLU A 201 -8.14 25.12 -10.83
C GLU A 201 -7.62 24.21 -11.96
N LEU A 202 -6.32 23.94 -11.98
CA LEU A 202 -5.71 23.04 -12.96
C LEU A 202 -5.90 21.56 -12.61
N ARG A 203 -6.00 21.21 -11.31
CA ARG A 203 -6.28 19.83 -10.87
C ARG A 203 -7.61 19.31 -11.38
N THR A 204 -8.62 20.16 -11.55
CA THR A 204 -9.90 19.74 -12.15
C THR A 204 -9.72 19.17 -13.55
N GLY A 205 -8.73 19.64 -14.31
CA GLY A 205 -8.38 19.12 -15.62
C GLY A 205 -7.78 17.71 -15.63
N LEU A 206 -7.42 17.18 -14.45
CA LEU A 206 -6.89 15.81 -14.26
C LEU A 206 -7.97 14.80 -13.86
N LEU A 207 -9.20 15.26 -13.59
CA LEU A 207 -10.33 14.37 -13.34
C LEU A 207 -10.55 13.44 -14.55
N GLY A 208 -10.71 12.16 -14.30
CA GLY A 208 -10.83 11.15 -15.35
C GLY A 208 -9.48 10.62 -15.88
N PHE A 209 -8.38 11.35 -15.70
CA PHE A 209 -7.03 10.94 -16.12
C PHE A 209 -6.19 10.39 -14.97
N SER A 210 -6.29 10.97 -13.76
CA SER A 210 -5.60 10.47 -12.57
C SER A 210 -6.55 9.68 -11.68
N ARG A 211 -6.12 8.46 -11.30
CA ARG A 211 -6.84 7.62 -10.32
C ARG A 211 -6.53 8.02 -8.88
N SER A 212 -5.33 8.55 -8.63
CA SER A 212 -4.87 8.89 -7.28
C SER A 212 -5.40 10.23 -6.77
N LEU A 213 -5.94 11.09 -7.65
CA LEU A 213 -6.39 12.45 -7.28
C LEU A 213 -7.43 12.41 -6.15
N LEU A 214 -8.46 11.58 -6.29
CA LEU A 214 -9.59 11.53 -5.36
C LEU A 214 -9.34 10.71 -4.09
N TRP A 215 -8.20 10.03 -3.97
CA TRP A 215 -7.83 9.28 -2.74
C TRP A 215 -7.27 10.15 -1.62
N ARG A 216 -7.10 11.44 -1.85
CA ARG A 216 -6.67 12.41 -0.85
C ARG A 216 -7.78 13.42 -0.60
N PRO A 217 -7.86 14.02 0.60
CA PRO A 217 -8.78 15.12 0.84
C PRO A 217 -8.61 16.22 -0.22
N GLN A 218 -9.68 16.57 -0.90
CA GLN A 218 -9.67 17.60 -1.94
C GLN A 218 -10.49 18.83 -1.51
N PRO A 219 -10.15 20.03 -1.99
CA PRO A 219 -10.99 21.22 -1.86
C PRO A 219 -12.36 21.02 -2.47
N GLU A 220 -13.35 21.72 -1.93
CA GLU A 220 -14.76 21.64 -2.34
C GLU A 220 -14.93 21.83 -3.86
N ALA A 221 -14.19 22.76 -4.48
CA ALA A 221 -14.24 23.01 -5.91
C ALA A 221 -13.91 21.77 -6.77
N ILE A 222 -12.94 20.96 -6.34
CA ILE A 222 -12.56 19.71 -7.04
C ILE A 222 -13.63 18.64 -6.81
N VAL A 223 -14.18 18.55 -5.60
CA VAL A 223 -15.28 17.61 -5.28
C VAL A 223 -16.50 17.93 -6.14
N GLU A 224 -16.90 19.20 -6.25
CA GLU A 224 -18.01 19.64 -7.09
C GLU A 224 -17.75 19.37 -8.58
N ALA A 225 -16.55 19.62 -9.06
CA ALA A 225 -16.17 19.29 -10.43
C ALA A 225 -16.23 17.78 -10.71
N ALA A 226 -15.82 16.95 -9.74
CA ALA A 226 -15.90 15.51 -9.85
C ALA A 226 -17.34 14.98 -9.82
N MET A 227 -18.22 15.60 -9.03
CA MET A 227 -19.66 15.31 -9.02
C MET A 227 -20.32 15.63 -10.37
N ALA A 228 -19.96 16.76 -10.97
CA ALA A 228 -20.47 17.20 -12.27
C ALA A 228 -19.79 16.48 -13.47
N HIS A 229 -18.82 15.61 -13.23
CA HIS A 229 -18.03 15.00 -14.29
C HIS A 229 -18.92 14.09 -15.16
N PRO A 230 -18.80 14.15 -16.52
CA PRO A 230 -19.64 13.39 -17.43
C PRO A 230 -19.45 11.86 -17.31
N GLU A 231 -18.23 11.43 -16.94
CA GLU A 231 -17.95 10.01 -16.78
C GLU A 231 -18.44 9.45 -15.44
N PRO A 232 -19.34 8.45 -15.44
CA PRO A 232 -19.84 7.84 -14.20
C PRO A 232 -18.76 7.25 -13.31
N ARG A 233 -17.67 6.73 -13.90
CA ARG A 233 -16.54 6.16 -13.14
C ARG A 233 -15.88 7.19 -12.22
N VAL A 234 -15.82 8.48 -12.59
CA VAL A 234 -15.25 9.54 -11.75
C VAL A 234 -16.14 9.78 -10.53
N ARG A 235 -17.49 9.82 -10.73
CA ARG A 235 -18.44 9.98 -9.63
C ARG A 235 -18.42 8.78 -8.67
N HIS A 236 -18.27 7.54 -9.17
CA HIS A 236 -18.13 6.36 -8.31
C HIS A 236 -16.81 6.40 -7.53
N LEU A 237 -15.70 6.73 -8.21
CA LEU A 237 -14.41 6.87 -7.53
C LEU A 237 -14.45 7.98 -6.47
N LEU A 238 -15.16 9.08 -6.72
CA LEU A 238 -15.39 10.12 -5.72
C LEU A 238 -16.06 9.53 -4.46
N ALA A 239 -17.15 8.78 -4.65
CA ALA A 239 -17.88 8.16 -3.55
C ALA A 239 -17.00 7.15 -2.76
N GLU A 240 -16.15 6.38 -3.44
CA GLU A 240 -15.28 5.39 -2.82
C GLU A 240 -14.10 6.02 -2.08
N ALA A 241 -13.47 7.03 -2.68
CA ALA A 241 -12.13 7.47 -2.29
C ALA A 241 -12.14 8.74 -1.44
N GLN A 242 -13.06 9.70 -1.71
CA GLN A 242 -12.99 11.02 -1.09
C GLN A 242 -13.50 11.02 0.35
N PRO A 243 -12.67 11.39 1.34
CA PRO A 243 -13.08 11.37 2.75
C PRO A 243 -14.04 12.51 3.14
N ASN A 244 -14.03 13.63 2.40
CA ASN A 244 -14.67 14.87 2.78
C ASN A 244 -15.99 15.15 2.03
N ILE A 245 -16.76 14.13 1.68
CA ILE A 245 -18.07 14.32 1.03
C ILE A 245 -19.09 14.74 2.09
N THR A 246 -19.75 15.88 1.89
CA THR A 246 -20.79 16.40 2.78
C THR A 246 -22.11 15.65 2.62
N ALA A 247 -23.00 15.76 3.62
CA ALA A 247 -24.34 15.17 3.58
C ALA A 247 -25.15 15.57 2.33
N GLY A 248 -25.09 16.85 1.94
CA GLY A 248 -25.76 17.34 0.73
C GLY A 248 -25.16 16.79 -0.56
N GLN A 249 -23.86 16.63 -0.61
CA GLN A 249 -23.15 16.02 -1.75
C GLN A 249 -23.48 14.54 -1.88
N TRP A 250 -23.54 13.79 -0.77
CA TRP A 250 -24.00 12.39 -0.77
C TRP A 250 -25.41 12.25 -1.31
N ALA A 251 -26.33 13.10 -0.84
CA ALA A 251 -27.72 13.09 -1.32
C ALA A 251 -27.79 13.32 -2.84
N ARG A 252 -27.05 14.30 -3.37
CA ARG A 252 -27.00 14.57 -4.81
C ARG A 252 -26.42 13.39 -5.59
N LEU A 253 -25.28 12.82 -5.15
CA LEU A 253 -24.64 11.67 -5.80
C LEU A 253 -25.61 10.49 -5.96
N ILE A 254 -26.40 10.20 -4.93
CA ILE A 254 -27.33 9.06 -4.93
C ILE A 254 -28.59 9.40 -5.73
N LEU A 255 -29.23 10.54 -5.44
CA LEU A 255 -30.57 10.87 -5.98
C LEU A 255 -30.54 11.30 -7.47
N GLU A 256 -29.41 11.80 -7.97
CA GLU A 256 -29.25 12.18 -9.37
C GLU A 256 -28.82 10.99 -10.28
N GLU A 257 -28.40 9.86 -9.67
CA GLU A 257 -28.05 8.66 -10.43
C GLU A 257 -29.33 7.97 -10.94
N ARG A 258 -29.41 7.83 -12.26
CA ARG A 258 -30.60 7.28 -12.94
C ARG A 258 -30.61 5.75 -13.05
N ASP A 259 -29.42 5.14 -13.06
CA ASP A 259 -29.28 3.70 -13.12
C ASP A 259 -29.48 3.09 -11.73
N ASP A 260 -30.46 2.24 -11.56
CA ASP A 260 -30.87 1.63 -10.28
C ASP A 260 -29.72 0.87 -9.61
N ARG A 261 -28.91 0.13 -10.40
CA ARG A 261 -27.80 -0.63 -9.85
C ARG A 261 -26.69 0.28 -9.34
N LYS A 262 -26.39 1.36 -10.06
CA LYS A 262 -25.38 2.35 -9.63
C LYS A 262 -25.87 3.13 -8.43
N ARG A 263 -27.15 3.50 -8.38
CA ARG A 263 -27.78 4.16 -7.23
C ARG A 263 -27.72 3.26 -5.99
N TRP A 264 -27.99 1.96 -6.14
CA TRP A 264 -27.79 0.98 -5.08
C TRP A 264 -26.32 0.93 -4.60
N ILE A 265 -25.33 0.87 -5.52
CA ILE A 265 -23.91 0.88 -5.16
C ILE A 265 -23.53 2.14 -4.37
N LEU A 266 -23.97 3.33 -4.83
CA LEU A 266 -23.70 4.59 -4.13
C LEU A 266 -24.34 4.61 -2.73
N THR A 267 -25.56 4.09 -2.60
CA THR A 267 -26.24 3.97 -1.29
C THR A 267 -25.50 3.00 -0.37
N TRP A 268 -25.04 1.87 -0.90
CA TRP A 268 -24.21 0.90 -0.18
C TRP A 268 -22.90 1.52 0.31
N ILE A 269 -22.18 2.25 -0.55
CA ILE A 269 -20.93 2.95 -0.18
C ILE A 269 -21.23 3.98 0.92
N ALA A 270 -22.32 4.76 0.79
CA ALA A 270 -22.71 5.73 1.80
C ALA A 270 -23.01 5.07 3.15
N ALA A 271 -23.71 3.92 3.15
CA ALA A 271 -24.00 3.16 4.37
C ALA A 271 -22.73 2.59 5.02
N ASP A 272 -21.81 2.04 4.21
CA ASP A 272 -20.52 1.51 4.68
C ASP A 272 -19.64 2.61 5.28
N ARG A 273 -19.64 3.79 4.68
CA ARG A 273 -18.93 4.97 5.15
C ARG A 273 -19.62 5.73 6.29
N ARG A 274 -20.77 5.22 6.76
CA ARG A 274 -21.59 5.85 7.80
C ARG A 274 -21.98 7.30 7.46
N ALA A 275 -22.25 7.56 6.19
CA ALA A 275 -22.64 8.89 5.73
C ALA A 275 -24.02 9.27 6.26
N GLU A 276 -24.15 10.54 6.70
CA GLU A 276 -25.43 11.15 7.01
C GLU A 276 -25.98 11.85 5.78
N LEU A 277 -27.30 11.87 5.64
CA LEU A 277 -28.02 12.54 4.55
C LEU A 277 -28.98 13.59 5.12
N PRO A 278 -29.38 14.60 4.33
CA PRO A 278 -30.48 15.49 4.68
C PRO A 278 -31.82 14.74 4.82
N ALA A 279 -32.74 15.26 5.64
CA ALA A 279 -34.02 14.60 5.96
C ALA A 279 -34.87 14.28 4.72
N ASP A 280 -34.94 15.20 3.76
CA ASP A 280 -35.67 15.03 2.50
C ASP A 280 -35.07 13.94 1.61
N ALA A 281 -33.75 13.73 1.69
CA ALA A 281 -33.11 12.65 0.96
C ALA A 281 -33.49 11.27 1.50
N TYR A 282 -33.62 11.12 2.82
CA TYR A 282 -34.08 9.86 3.41
C TYR A 282 -35.54 9.57 2.99
N GLU A 283 -36.45 10.58 2.99
CA GLU A 283 -37.82 10.42 2.55
C GLU A 283 -37.91 9.94 1.10
N ARG A 284 -37.10 10.53 0.22
CA ARG A 284 -37.07 10.13 -1.20
C ARG A 284 -36.51 8.74 -1.41
N LEU A 285 -35.46 8.37 -0.68
CA LEU A 285 -34.81 7.08 -0.82
C LEU A 285 -35.59 5.92 -0.21
N THR A 286 -36.36 6.15 0.85
CA THR A 286 -37.30 5.14 1.39
C THR A 286 -38.46 4.86 0.44
N ALA A 287 -38.78 5.77 -0.47
CA ALA A 287 -39.75 5.61 -1.54
C ALA A 287 -39.15 5.26 -2.91
N ASP A 288 -37.84 4.91 -2.96
CA ASP A 288 -37.17 4.56 -4.22
C ASP A 288 -37.84 3.37 -4.91
N PRO A 289 -38.04 3.39 -6.23
CA PRO A 289 -38.65 2.28 -6.96
C PRO A 289 -37.87 0.96 -6.84
N SER A 290 -36.56 1.04 -6.60
CA SER A 290 -35.69 -0.12 -6.47
C SER A 290 -35.66 -0.67 -5.04
N ALA A 291 -36.19 -1.87 -4.83
CA ALA A 291 -36.15 -2.55 -3.53
C ALA A 291 -34.74 -2.72 -2.96
N PRO A 292 -33.69 -3.07 -3.76
CA PRO A 292 -32.31 -3.09 -3.26
C PRO A 292 -31.85 -1.74 -2.70
N VAL A 293 -32.22 -0.60 -3.30
CA VAL A 293 -31.90 0.73 -2.78
C VAL A 293 -32.60 0.94 -1.43
N ARG A 294 -33.93 0.67 -1.33
CA ARG A 294 -34.67 0.81 -0.07
C ARG A 294 -34.09 -0.08 1.05
N ALA A 295 -33.64 -1.29 0.71
CA ALA A 295 -33.00 -2.19 1.69
C ALA A 295 -31.69 -1.61 2.25
N GLU A 296 -30.86 -0.97 1.39
CA GLU A 296 -29.63 -0.31 1.83
C GLU A 296 -29.90 0.96 2.66
N VAL A 297 -30.98 1.69 2.35
CA VAL A 297 -31.39 2.86 3.13
C VAL A 297 -31.64 2.51 4.60
N ALA A 298 -32.15 1.31 4.88
CA ALA A 298 -32.32 0.83 6.27
C ALA A 298 -31.01 0.73 7.06
N ARG A 299 -29.85 0.71 6.38
CA ARG A 299 -28.51 0.68 6.99
C ARG A 299 -27.91 2.07 7.23
N LEU A 300 -28.40 3.10 6.54
CA LEU A 300 -27.86 4.46 6.64
C LEU A 300 -27.95 5.01 8.06
N VAL A 301 -26.87 5.66 8.50
CA VAL A 301 -26.84 6.39 9.77
C VAL A 301 -27.75 7.62 9.67
N GLY A 302 -28.43 7.99 10.76
CA GLY A 302 -29.29 9.16 10.78
C GLY A 302 -30.67 8.97 10.11
N LEU A 303 -30.99 7.77 9.57
CA LEU A 303 -32.33 7.51 9.05
C LEU A 303 -33.40 7.74 10.15
N PRO A 304 -34.40 8.64 9.95
CA PRO A 304 -35.45 8.93 10.92
C PRO A 304 -36.22 7.68 11.31
N VAL A 305 -36.46 7.51 12.61
CA VAL A 305 -37.19 6.34 13.16
C VAL A 305 -38.54 6.07 12.49
N PRO A 306 -39.39 7.05 12.20
CA PRO A 306 -40.65 6.79 11.52
C PRO A 306 -40.48 6.17 10.13
N LEU A 307 -39.47 6.62 9.36
CA LEU A 307 -39.16 6.06 8.04
C LEU A 307 -38.59 4.64 8.15
N LEU A 308 -37.71 4.41 9.14
CA LEU A 308 -37.16 3.09 9.41
C LEU A 308 -38.26 2.07 9.79
N VAL A 309 -39.22 2.49 10.65
CA VAL A 309 -40.38 1.68 11.02
C VAL A 309 -41.25 1.43 9.79
N GLY A 310 -41.48 2.43 8.93
CA GLY A 310 -42.24 2.26 7.67
C GLY A 310 -41.68 1.16 6.78
N LEU A 311 -40.35 1.04 6.68
CA LEU A 311 -39.69 -0.01 5.87
C LEU A 311 -39.95 -1.44 6.39
N THR A 312 -40.36 -1.64 7.63
CA THR A 312 -40.75 -2.97 8.13
C THR A 312 -42.09 -3.49 7.58
N ALA A 313 -42.85 -2.64 6.91
CA ALA A 313 -44.09 -3.00 6.21
C ALA A 313 -43.93 -2.90 4.66
N ASP A 314 -42.71 -2.84 4.14
CA ASP A 314 -42.44 -2.78 2.70
C ASP A 314 -42.94 -4.04 1.97
N ASP A 315 -43.38 -3.88 0.73
CA ASP A 315 -43.82 -5.01 -0.10
C ASP A 315 -42.72 -6.04 -0.33
N ASP A 316 -41.45 -5.60 -0.41
CA ASP A 316 -40.29 -6.47 -0.62
C ASP A 316 -39.77 -7.05 0.72
N ALA A 317 -39.67 -8.37 0.77
CA ALA A 317 -39.21 -9.09 1.96
C ALA A 317 -37.76 -8.77 2.34
N GLY A 318 -36.90 -8.48 1.38
CA GLY A 318 -35.49 -8.09 1.63
C GLY A 318 -35.42 -6.73 2.34
N VAL A 319 -36.30 -5.79 1.98
CA VAL A 319 -36.42 -4.49 2.67
C VAL A 319 -36.91 -4.66 4.10
N ARG A 320 -37.99 -5.47 4.30
CA ARG A 320 -38.50 -5.75 5.64
C ARG A 320 -37.44 -6.40 6.54
N ALA A 321 -36.70 -7.40 6.01
CA ALA A 321 -35.63 -8.06 6.74
C ALA A 321 -34.49 -7.10 7.11
N ALA A 322 -34.07 -6.24 6.17
CA ALA A 322 -33.02 -5.25 6.41
C ALA A 322 -33.42 -4.22 7.48
N ALA A 323 -34.68 -3.76 7.45
CA ALA A 323 -35.23 -2.79 8.41
C ALA A 323 -35.44 -3.40 9.80
N CYS A 324 -35.85 -4.68 9.87
CA CYS A 324 -36.27 -5.36 11.10
C CYS A 324 -35.24 -5.18 12.23
N ARG A 325 -33.93 -5.36 11.93
CA ARG A 325 -32.86 -5.30 12.92
C ARG A 325 -32.83 -3.96 13.70
N ARG A 326 -32.87 -2.86 12.99
CA ARG A 326 -32.74 -1.52 13.59
C ARG A 326 -34.10 -0.98 14.07
N ALA A 327 -35.18 -1.35 13.40
CA ALA A 327 -36.51 -0.91 13.75
C ALA A 327 -37.04 -1.59 15.04
N TRP A 328 -36.58 -2.79 15.36
CA TRP A 328 -37.13 -3.64 16.42
C TRP A 328 -37.42 -2.92 17.77
N PRO A 329 -36.48 -2.11 18.32
CA PRO A 329 -36.74 -1.40 19.58
C PRO A 329 -37.91 -0.39 19.52
N HIS A 330 -38.23 0.08 18.31
CA HIS A 330 -39.21 1.12 18.05
C HIS A 330 -40.59 0.58 17.61
N LEU A 331 -40.69 -0.76 17.40
CA LEU A 331 -41.95 -1.40 16.99
C LEU A 331 -42.85 -1.66 18.16
N ASP A 332 -44.15 -1.49 17.94
CA ASP A 332 -45.17 -1.96 18.88
C ASP A 332 -45.33 -3.50 18.87
N ALA A 333 -46.13 -4.03 19.79
CA ALA A 333 -46.33 -5.47 19.92
C ALA A 333 -46.98 -6.10 18.68
N SER A 334 -47.87 -5.40 18.00
CA SER A 334 -48.55 -5.88 16.80
C SER A 334 -47.59 -6.01 15.62
N ALA A 335 -46.77 -4.99 15.39
CA ALA A 335 -45.75 -5.00 14.34
C ALA A 335 -44.68 -6.10 14.57
N ARG A 336 -44.25 -6.27 15.83
CA ARG A 336 -43.31 -7.37 16.18
C ARG A 336 -43.92 -8.74 15.91
N THR A 337 -45.20 -8.95 16.30
CA THR A 337 -45.92 -10.21 16.03
C THR A 337 -46.07 -10.43 14.53
N GLY A 338 -46.36 -9.38 13.76
CA GLY A 338 -46.44 -9.45 12.30
C GLY A 338 -45.14 -9.95 11.67
N LEU A 339 -43.99 -9.40 12.09
CA LEU A 339 -42.66 -9.83 11.58
C LEU A 339 -42.28 -11.24 12.02
N LEU A 340 -42.65 -11.66 13.23
CA LEU A 340 -42.45 -13.04 13.70
C LEU A 340 -43.29 -14.06 12.89
N GLY A 341 -44.43 -13.64 12.34
CA GLY A 341 -45.31 -14.44 11.48
C GLY A 341 -45.13 -14.14 9.97
N ASP A 342 -44.09 -13.42 9.54
CA ASP A 342 -43.95 -13.03 8.15
C ASP A 342 -43.87 -14.25 7.23
N PRO A 343 -44.51 -14.22 6.04
CA PRO A 343 -44.42 -15.30 5.08
C PRO A 343 -43.00 -15.64 4.60
N ASP A 344 -42.11 -14.63 4.55
CA ASP A 344 -40.75 -14.83 4.15
C ASP A 344 -39.85 -15.28 5.33
N HIS A 345 -39.19 -16.40 5.14
CA HIS A 345 -38.29 -16.99 6.16
C HIS A 345 -37.18 -16.02 6.63
N ARG A 346 -36.57 -15.22 5.74
CA ARG A 346 -35.50 -14.27 6.08
C ARG A 346 -35.98 -13.21 7.08
N VAL A 347 -37.24 -12.73 6.92
CA VAL A 347 -37.85 -11.75 7.83
C VAL A 347 -38.10 -12.41 9.18
N ARG A 348 -38.69 -13.63 9.21
CA ARG A 348 -38.92 -14.37 10.46
C ARG A 348 -37.62 -14.61 11.24
N VAL A 349 -36.57 -15.04 10.56
CA VAL A 349 -35.27 -15.27 11.21
C VAL A 349 -34.72 -13.99 11.84
N GLU A 350 -34.72 -12.86 11.12
CA GLU A 350 -34.26 -11.59 11.70
C GLU A 350 -35.13 -11.14 12.89
N ALA A 351 -36.46 -11.34 12.83
CA ALA A 351 -37.37 -11.06 13.92
C ALA A 351 -37.13 -11.95 15.14
N LEU A 352 -36.96 -13.26 14.93
CA LEU A 352 -36.65 -14.22 15.99
C LEU A 352 -35.31 -13.90 16.68
N LEU A 353 -34.27 -13.56 15.90
CA LEU A 353 -32.98 -13.13 16.46
C LEU A 353 -33.12 -11.89 17.36
N ARG A 354 -34.08 -10.99 17.07
CA ARG A 354 -34.35 -9.83 17.91
C ARG A 354 -35.19 -10.17 19.12
N TYR A 355 -36.26 -10.95 18.92
CA TYR A 355 -37.15 -11.40 20.00
C TYR A 355 -36.38 -12.17 21.07
N HIS A 356 -35.52 -13.08 20.67
CA HIS A 356 -34.73 -13.92 21.58
C HIS A 356 -33.51 -13.23 22.18
N GLN A 357 -33.34 -11.96 21.97
CA GLN A 357 -32.38 -11.21 22.80
C GLN A 357 -32.88 -11.09 24.27
N ASP A 358 -34.18 -11.01 24.48
CA ASP A 358 -34.78 -10.82 25.79
C ASP A 358 -35.66 -12.02 26.26
N HIS A 359 -35.88 -12.98 25.38
CA HIS A 359 -36.69 -14.18 25.66
C HIS A 359 -35.86 -15.44 25.38
N PRO A 360 -35.87 -16.46 26.24
CA PRO A 360 -35.14 -17.71 26.00
C PRO A 360 -35.48 -18.35 24.66
N MET A 361 -34.51 -18.66 23.83
CA MET A 361 -34.69 -19.37 22.57
C MET A 361 -34.72 -20.88 22.85
N PRO A 362 -35.86 -21.55 22.68
CA PRO A 362 -35.94 -22.99 22.88
C PRO A 362 -35.32 -23.72 21.68
N ARG A 363 -34.79 -24.93 21.92
CA ARG A 363 -34.22 -25.77 20.89
C ARG A 363 -35.17 -26.05 19.72
N SER A 364 -36.44 -26.23 19.99
CA SER A 364 -37.46 -26.43 18.95
C SER A 364 -37.56 -25.28 17.93
N VAL A 365 -37.40 -24.02 18.36
CA VAL A 365 -37.38 -22.86 17.45
C VAL A 365 -36.06 -22.79 16.67
N PHE A 366 -34.93 -23.06 17.33
CA PHE A 366 -33.61 -23.09 16.71
C PHE A 366 -33.54 -24.12 15.58
N ASP A 367 -34.11 -25.33 15.80
CA ASP A 367 -34.12 -26.41 14.83
C ASP A 367 -35.21 -26.23 13.73
N ALA A 368 -36.44 -25.75 14.09
CA ALA A 368 -37.55 -25.62 13.16
C ALA A 368 -37.38 -24.55 12.07
N GLU A 369 -36.73 -23.44 12.40
CA GLU A 369 -36.45 -22.36 11.43
C GLU A 369 -35.07 -22.52 10.79
N ASP A 370 -34.45 -23.71 10.87
CA ASP A 370 -33.11 -24.02 10.33
C ASP A 370 -32.06 -22.92 10.69
N ILE A 371 -32.25 -22.29 11.84
CA ILE A 371 -31.33 -21.25 12.33
C ILE A 371 -29.94 -21.87 12.52
N GLY A 372 -29.91 -23.17 12.92
CA GLY A 372 -28.70 -23.96 13.10
C GLY A 372 -28.14 -24.59 11.82
N GLY A 373 -28.83 -24.50 10.68
CA GLY A 373 -28.37 -25.09 9.42
C GLY A 373 -27.05 -24.50 8.94
N SER A 374 -26.10 -25.36 8.60
CA SER A 374 -24.88 -24.93 7.91
C SER A 374 -25.29 -24.42 6.52
N GLY A 375 -25.22 -23.12 6.31
CA GLY A 375 -25.38 -22.52 4.99
C GLY A 375 -24.35 -23.14 4.04
N ILE A 376 -24.78 -24.15 3.27
CA ILE A 376 -23.99 -24.70 2.19
C ILE A 376 -23.79 -23.59 1.15
N SER A 377 -22.55 -23.15 1.05
CA SER A 377 -21.98 -22.35 0.02
C SER A 377 -22.68 -22.49 -1.34
N GLY A 378 -23.38 -21.44 -1.76
CA GLY A 378 -23.63 -21.21 -3.16
C GLY A 378 -22.29 -20.97 -3.86
N SER A 379 -21.88 -21.90 -4.71
CA SER A 379 -20.73 -21.79 -5.59
C SER A 379 -20.92 -20.62 -6.54
N GLY A 380 -20.46 -19.44 -6.14
CA GLY A 380 -20.26 -18.29 -7.01
C GLY A 380 -18.81 -18.28 -7.46
N THR A 381 -18.58 -18.55 -8.72
CA THR A 381 -17.29 -18.42 -9.41
C THR A 381 -16.67 -17.05 -9.15
N SER A 382 -15.62 -17.02 -8.33
CA SER A 382 -14.82 -15.82 -8.09
C SER A 382 -13.81 -15.64 -9.20
N GLY A 383 -14.04 -14.63 -10.05
CA GLY A 383 -12.98 -14.02 -10.85
C GLY A 383 -12.07 -13.19 -9.93
N ALA A 384 -10.82 -13.60 -9.81
CA ALA A 384 -9.81 -12.91 -9.04
C ALA A 384 -9.45 -11.56 -9.64
N THR A 385 -9.72 -10.48 -8.93
CA THR A 385 -8.97 -9.22 -9.05
C THR A 385 -8.48 -8.83 -7.66
N ALA A 386 -7.15 -8.81 -7.51
CA ALA A 386 -6.48 -8.38 -6.30
C ALA A 386 -6.70 -6.88 -6.06
N GLY A 387 -7.47 -6.55 -5.04
CA GLY A 387 -7.63 -5.20 -4.50
C GLY A 387 -7.46 -5.23 -2.98
N VAL A 388 -6.66 -4.33 -2.49
CA VAL A 388 -6.22 -4.13 -1.11
C VAL A 388 -7.41 -4.12 -0.14
N GLY A 389 -7.37 -5.02 0.85
CA GLY A 389 -8.45 -5.21 1.79
C GLY A 389 -8.60 -4.09 2.82
N HIS A 390 -9.82 -3.58 2.90
CA HIS A 390 -10.36 -3.01 4.12
C HIS A 390 -11.39 -4.00 4.66
N THR A 391 -11.06 -4.68 5.76
CA THR A 391 -11.98 -5.56 6.48
C THR A 391 -12.84 -4.70 7.41
N GLY A 392 -14.02 -4.35 6.94
CA GLY A 392 -15.06 -3.73 7.76
C GLY A 392 -16.43 -4.09 7.21
N GLY A 393 -17.20 -4.83 7.99
CA GLY A 393 -18.65 -4.89 7.87
C GLY A 393 -19.22 -5.83 6.82
N VAL A 394 -19.19 -7.10 7.10
CA VAL A 394 -19.89 -8.13 6.32
C VAL A 394 -21.37 -8.15 6.68
N GLY A 395 -22.21 -7.70 5.79
CA GLY A 395 -23.60 -8.12 5.75
C GLY A 395 -23.70 -9.55 5.19
N HIS A 396 -23.26 -10.57 5.94
CA HIS A 396 -23.51 -11.95 5.59
C HIS A 396 -24.85 -12.39 6.16
N THR A 397 -25.84 -12.57 5.29
CA THR A 397 -27.10 -13.26 5.56
C THR A 397 -26.90 -14.77 5.79
N GLY A 398 -25.67 -15.25 5.84
CA GLY A 398 -25.33 -16.67 5.80
C GLY A 398 -25.10 -17.38 7.13
N ASP A 399 -24.99 -16.70 8.27
CA ASP A 399 -24.74 -17.34 9.58
C ASP A 399 -25.73 -16.86 10.66
N ALA A 400 -26.98 -17.21 10.47
CA ALA A 400 -28.01 -16.96 11.47
C ALA A 400 -27.74 -17.78 12.75
N GLY A 401 -27.23 -19.00 12.62
CA GLY A 401 -26.90 -19.87 13.73
C GLY A 401 -25.78 -19.33 14.61
N GLY A 402 -24.70 -18.85 14.04
CA GLY A 402 -23.62 -18.21 14.78
C GLY A 402 -24.09 -16.94 15.50
N ARG A 403 -24.92 -16.11 14.84
CA ARG A 403 -25.52 -14.91 15.46
C ARG A 403 -26.45 -15.29 16.62
N ALA A 404 -27.35 -16.29 16.42
CA ALA A 404 -28.23 -16.77 17.48
C ALA A 404 -27.43 -17.27 18.68
N THR A 405 -26.45 -18.13 18.44
CA THR A 405 -25.58 -18.71 19.48
C THR A 405 -24.79 -17.65 20.24
N GLY A 406 -24.27 -16.63 19.54
CA GLY A 406 -23.40 -15.60 20.13
C GLY A 406 -24.14 -14.43 20.79
N THR A 407 -25.43 -14.17 20.47
CA THR A 407 -26.10 -12.95 20.94
C THR A 407 -27.47 -13.14 21.57
N CYS A 408 -28.14 -14.27 21.31
CA CYS A 408 -29.46 -14.54 21.88
C CYS A 408 -29.37 -15.08 23.30
N LEU A 409 -30.43 -14.86 24.08
CA LEU A 409 -30.65 -15.60 25.32
C LEU A 409 -31.10 -17.03 24.96
N LEU A 410 -30.28 -18.02 25.20
CA LEU A 410 -30.58 -19.42 24.89
C LEU A 410 -31.27 -20.09 26.06
N ALA A 411 -32.28 -20.93 25.77
CA ALA A 411 -32.82 -21.83 26.78
C ALA A 411 -31.70 -22.82 27.23
N ARG A 412 -31.76 -23.25 28.48
CA ARG A 412 -30.71 -24.05 29.12
C ARG A 412 -30.38 -25.33 28.34
N ASP A 413 -31.39 -26.05 27.89
CA ASP A 413 -31.29 -27.30 27.12
C ASP A 413 -30.57 -27.06 25.77
N LEU A 414 -30.83 -25.94 25.11
CA LEU A 414 -30.14 -25.59 23.88
C LEU A 414 -28.68 -25.19 24.13
N ALA A 415 -28.42 -24.40 25.17
CA ALA A 415 -27.06 -23.96 25.51
C ALA A 415 -26.17 -25.17 25.89
N GLU A 416 -26.67 -26.13 26.71
CA GLU A 416 -26.00 -27.37 27.04
C GLU A 416 -25.75 -28.24 25.82
N HIS A 417 -26.76 -28.40 24.96
CA HIS A 417 -26.60 -29.17 23.74
C HIS A 417 -25.48 -28.56 22.82
N LEU A 418 -25.44 -27.27 22.64
CA LEU A 418 -24.43 -26.59 21.83
C LEU A 418 -23.05 -26.68 22.47
N ALA A 419 -22.93 -26.59 23.80
CA ALA A 419 -21.67 -26.73 24.53
C ALA A 419 -21.06 -28.12 24.37
N HIS A 420 -21.89 -29.20 24.44
CA HIS A 420 -21.41 -30.55 24.39
C HIS A 420 -21.31 -31.15 22.98
N HIS A 421 -22.16 -30.75 22.06
CA HIS A 421 -22.31 -31.36 20.74
C HIS A 421 -22.13 -30.43 19.57
N GLY A 422 -21.99 -29.11 19.82
CA GLY A 422 -21.72 -28.12 18.77
C GLY A 422 -20.34 -28.34 18.14
N ASP A 423 -20.19 -27.96 16.86
CA ASP A 423 -18.88 -27.86 16.24
C ASP A 423 -18.05 -26.75 16.89
N PRO A 424 -16.71 -26.71 16.68
CA PRO A 424 -15.85 -25.70 17.32
C PRO A 424 -16.26 -24.24 17.04
N ALA A 425 -16.81 -23.93 15.85
CA ALA A 425 -17.25 -22.58 15.51
C ALA A 425 -18.47 -22.17 16.33
N ARG A 426 -19.44 -23.08 16.53
CA ARG A 426 -20.61 -22.86 17.38
C ARG A 426 -20.23 -22.76 18.86
N ARG A 427 -19.35 -23.64 19.36
CA ARG A 427 -18.87 -23.55 20.75
C ARG A 427 -18.11 -22.23 20.98
N ARG A 428 -17.32 -21.76 19.99
CA ARG A 428 -16.66 -20.46 20.07
C ARG A 428 -17.67 -19.29 20.09
N ALA A 429 -18.73 -19.33 19.26
CA ALA A 429 -19.78 -18.34 19.30
C ALA A 429 -20.53 -18.34 20.65
N LEU A 430 -20.81 -19.54 21.19
CA LEU A 430 -21.41 -19.72 22.51
C LEU A 430 -20.51 -19.15 23.61
N ALA A 431 -19.22 -19.44 23.56
CA ALA A 431 -18.22 -18.93 24.51
C ALA A 431 -18.17 -17.39 24.54
N ALA A 432 -18.44 -16.72 23.43
CA ALA A 432 -18.52 -15.26 23.34
C ALA A 432 -19.86 -14.69 23.85
N ASN A 433 -20.87 -15.53 24.04
CA ASN A 433 -22.21 -15.08 24.48
C ASN A 433 -22.18 -14.67 25.96
N LEU A 434 -22.35 -13.37 26.23
CA LEU A 434 -22.35 -12.83 27.61
C LEU A 434 -23.54 -13.22 28.48
N ARG A 435 -24.55 -13.88 27.90
CA ARG A 435 -25.74 -14.37 28.61
C ARG A 435 -25.67 -15.86 28.95
N LEU A 436 -24.50 -16.47 28.71
CA LEU A 436 -24.28 -17.87 29.02
C LEU A 436 -24.13 -18.06 30.53
N ASP A 437 -24.73 -19.13 31.06
CA ASP A 437 -24.61 -19.51 32.47
C ASP A 437 -23.14 -19.74 32.89
N PRO A 438 -22.73 -19.29 34.11
CA PRO A 438 -21.33 -19.35 34.55
C PRO A 438 -20.72 -20.77 34.55
N ASP A 439 -21.52 -21.81 34.78
CA ASP A 439 -21.03 -23.22 34.79
C ASP A 439 -20.71 -23.71 33.36
N LEU A 440 -21.43 -23.22 32.34
CA LEU A 440 -21.12 -23.49 30.94
C LEU A 440 -19.91 -22.68 30.46
N VAL A 441 -19.73 -21.46 30.99
CA VAL A 441 -18.50 -20.68 30.76
C VAL A 441 -17.30 -21.43 31.34
N ASP A 442 -17.40 -21.95 32.56
CA ASP A 442 -16.37 -22.76 33.19
C ASP A 442 -16.10 -24.06 32.42
N PHE A 443 -17.13 -24.73 31.90
CA PHE A 443 -17.00 -25.86 31.02
C PHE A 443 -16.21 -25.54 29.74
N LEU A 444 -16.60 -24.46 29.01
CA LEU A 444 -15.95 -24.05 27.77
C LEU A 444 -14.53 -23.49 28.00
N SER A 445 -14.20 -23.00 29.20
CA SER A 445 -12.87 -22.57 29.55
C SER A 445 -11.81 -23.68 29.48
N ARG A 446 -12.27 -24.97 29.54
CA ARG A 446 -11.45 -26.17 29.44
C ARG A 446 -11.68 -26.94 28.13
N ASP A 447 -12.32 -26.30 27.15
CA ASP A 447 -12.61 -26.93 25.84
C ASP A 447 -11.32 -27.44 25.18
N GLY A 448 -11.45 -28.57 24.46
CA GLY A 448 -10.33 -29.12 23.68
C GLY A 448 -9.82 -28.21 22.57
N ASP A 449 -10.69 -27.33 22.05
CA ASP A 449 -10.36 -26.37 20.98
C ASP A 449 -9.81 -25.06 21.56
N GLY A 450 -8.59 -24.70 21.16
CA GLY A 450 -7.92 -23.46 21.59
C GLY A 450 -8.68 -22.17 21.22
N SER A 451 -9.44 -22.15 20.12
CA SER A 451 -10.21 -20.99 19.72
C SER A 451 -11.44 -20.76 20.60
N VAL A 452 -11.99 -21.81 21.17
CA VAL A 452 -13.08 -21.74 22.16
C VAL A 452 -12.54 -21.17 23.48
N ARG A 453 -11.43 -21.75 23.99
CA ARG A 453 -10.76 -21.23 25.19
C ARG A 453 -10.34 -19.77 25.04
N PHE A 454 -9.83 -19.40 23.87
CA PHE A 454 -9.51 -18.00 23.55
C PHE A 454 -10.74 -17.08 23.62
N ALA A 455 -11.89 -17.50 23.06
CA ALA A 455 -13.13 -16.74 23.14
C ALA A 455 -13.61 -16.56 24.58
N VAL A 456 -13.51 -17.58 25.43
CA VAL A 456 -13.80 -17.45 26.87
C VAL A 456 -12.84 -16.45 27.52
N SER A 457 -11.52 -16.57 27.30
CA SER A 457 -10.50 -15.76 27.99
C SER A 457 -10.61 -14.25 27.70
N THR A 458 -11.27 -13.87 26.61
CA THR A 458 -11.47 -12.46 26.22
C THR A 458 -12.79 -11.86 26.72
N ARG A 459 -13.59 -12.60 27.50
CA ARG A 459 -14.87 -12.11 28.05
C ARG A 459 -14.67 -11.00 29.09
N PRO A 460 -15.60 -10.00 29.15
CA PRO A 460 -15.54 -8.92 30.15
C PRO A 460 -15.94 -9.35 31.57
N ASP A 461 -16.73 -10.44 31.70
CA ASP A 461 -17.33 -10.89 32.95
C ASP A 461 -16.46 -11.87 33.76
N LEU A 462 -15.25 -12.19 33.28
CA LEU A 462 -14.28 -12.99 34.01
C LEU A 462 -13.50 -12.17 35.03
N THR A 463 -13.24 -12.76 36.21
CA THR A 463 -12.20 -12.25 37.10
C THR A 463 -10.82 -12.52 36.50
N GLU A 464 -9.80 -11.80 36.97
CA GLU A 464 -8.44 -11.99 36.47
C GLU A 464 -7.88 -13.38 36.86
N GLU A 465 -8.27 -13.93 38.00
CA GLU A 465 -7.92 -15.29 38.43
C GLU A 465 -8.50 -16.35 37.49
N GLN A 466 -9.78 -16.19 37.11
CA GLN A 466 -10.42 -17.07 36.12
C GLN A 466 -9.72 -16.98 34.78
N ARG A 467 -9.41 -15.77 34.32
CA ARG A 467 -8.72 -15.50 33.06
C ARG A 467 -7.33 -16.14 33.04
N ALA A 468 -6.55 -15.96 34.12
CA ALA A 468 -5.22 -16.53 34.25
C ALA A 468 -5.22 -18.06 34.30
N GLY A 469 -6.33 -18.67 34.77
CA GLY A 469 -6.50 -20.14 34.80
C GLY A 469 -6.79 -20.77 33.43
N ILE A 470 -7.09 -19.99 32.40
CA ILE A 470 -7.43 -20.51 31.06
C ILE A 470 -6.12 -20.73 30.27
N ALA A 471 -5.90 -21.95 29.80
CA ALA A 471 -4.79 -22.27 28.90
C ALA A 471 -5.05 -21.71 27.50
N VAL A 472 -4.51 -20.52 27.22
CA VAL A 472 -4.66 -19.82 25.93
C VAL A 472 -3.42 -20.05 25.08
N ASP A 473 -3.62 -20.56 23.86
CA ASP A 473 -2.57 -20.61 22.84
C ASP A 473 -2.60 -19.27 22.09
N PHE A 474 -1.81 -18.31 22.58
CA PHE A 474 -1.76 -16.96 22.03
C PHE A 474 -0.59 -16.83 21.06
N ASP A 475 -0.91 -16.70 19.76
CA ASP A 475 0.08 -16.40 18.72
C ASP A 475 0.34 -14.88 18.67
N PRO A 476 1.52 -14.41 19.12
CA PRO A 476 1.84 -13.00 19.14
C PRO A 476 2.01 -12.40 17.74
N SER A 477 2.27 -13.21 16.71
CA SER A 477 2.46 -12.77 15.32
C SER A 477 1.13 -12.53 14.60
N ARG A 478 0.06 -13.13 15.07
CA ARG A 478 -1.27 -12.99 14.49
C ARG A 478 -1.86 -11.62 14.79
N ARG A 479 -2.44 -11.00 13.75
CA ARG A 479 -3.18 -9.75 13.91
C ARG A 479 -4.50 -10.01 14.65
N HIS A 480 -4.67 -9.37 15.81
CA HIS A 480 -5.90 -9.38 16.59
C HIS A 480 -6.55 -8.00 16.59
N THR A 481 -7.89 -7.96 16.48
CA THR A 481 -8.66 -6.74 16.73
C THR A 481 -8.68 -6.42 18.23
N PRO A 482 -8.73 -5.15 18.63
CA PRO A 482 -8.91 -4.78 20.02
C PRO A 482 -10.25 -5.31 20.54
N LEU A 483 -10.34 -5.51 21.84
CA LEU A 483 -11.58 -5.92 22.50
C LEU A 483 -12.50 -4.71 22.68
N ASP A 484 -13.64 -4.69 22.00
CA ASP A 484 -14.56 -3.56 21.97
C ASP A 484 -15.00 -3.11 23.37
N TRP A 485 -15.20 -4.06 24.31
CA TRP A 485 -15.57 -3.75 25.67
C TRP A 485 -14.47 -3.02 26.44
N ILE A 486 -13.19 -3.22 26.10
CA ILE A 486 -12.08 -2.46 26.67
C ILE A 486 -12.00 -1.07 26.04
N VAL A 487 -12.20 -1.01 24.71
CA VAL A 487 -12.27 0.27 23.99
C VAL A 487 -13.34 1.18 24.58
N ALA A 488 -14.50 0.62 24.93
CA ALA A 488 -15.58 1.35 25.58
C ALA A 488 -15.23 1.87 27.01
N LEU A 489 -14.17 1.33 27.63
CA LEU A 489 -13.69 1.72 28.97
C LEU A 489 -12.44 2.61 28.92
N HIS A 490 -11.96 3.05 27.75
CA HIS A 490 -10.74 3.84 27.63
C HIS A 490 -10.78 5.13 28.50
N ASP A 491 -11.96 5.70 28.71
CA ASP A 491 -12.13 6.91 29.53
C ASP A 491 -12.27 6.60 31.05
N ASP A 492 -12.18 5.33 31.47
CA ASP A 492 -12.23 4.94 32.89
C ASP A 492 -10.81 4.61 33.40
N PRO A 493 -10.19 5.55 34.17
CA PRO A 493 -8.84 5.35 34.70
C PRO A 493 -8.68 4.16 35.65
N ALA A 494 -9.75 3.80 36.38
CA ALA A 494 -9.72 2.67 37.31
C ALA A 494 -9.77 1.35 36.55
N ALA A 495 -10.57 1.25 35.49
CA ALA A 495 -10.57 0.12 34.59
C ALA A 495 -9.22 -0.03 33.88
N MET A 496 -8.62 1.06 33.38
CA MET A 496 -7.30 1.01 32.72
C MET A 496 -6.20 0.50 33.63
N ARG A 497 -6.17 0.95 34.91
CA ARG A 497 -5.20 0.43 35.91
C ARG A 497 -5.36 -1.07 36.17
N ARG A 498 -6.59 -1.54 36.29
CA ARG A 498 -6.88 -2.96 36.51
C ARG A 498 -6.52 -3.81 35.29
N LEU A 499 -6.97 -3.39 34.10
CA LEU A 499 -6.82 -4.17 32.85
C LEU A 499 -5.38 -4.14 32.30
N SER A 500 -4.59 -3.09 32.58
CA SER A 500 -3.17 -3.05 32.20
C SER A 500 -2.31 -4.09 32.94
N ALA A 501 -2.79 -4.61 34.05
CA ALA A 501 -2.12 -5.66 34.81
C ALA A 501 -2.61 -7.08 34.47
N SER A 502 -3.47 -7.21 33.45
CA SER A 502 -4.02 -8.51 33.07
C SER A 502 -2.94 -9.47 32.60
N SER A 503 -3.08 -10.75 32.96
CA SER A 503 -2.24 -11.84 32.45
C SER A 503 -2.42 -12.06 30.95
N HIS A 504 -3.57 -11.63 30.38
CA HIS A 504 -3.89 -11.90 28.97
C HIS A 504 -3.30 -10.81 28.04
N PRO A 505 -2.38 -11.15 27.11
CA PRO A 505 -1.73 -10.16 26.24
C PRO A 505 -2.70 -9.29 25.44
N LEU A 506 -3.81 -9.86 24.88
CA LEU A 506 -4.77 -9.10 24.09
C LEU A 506 -5.52 -8.04 24.93
N VAL A 507 -5.74 -8.30 26.22
CA VAL A 507 -6.31 -7.31 27.13
C VAL A 507 -5.35 -6.12 27.26
N ARG A 508 -4.06 -6.37 27.57
CA ARG A 508 -3.04 -5.32 27.65
C ARG A 508 -2.85 -4.57 26.33
N ARG A 509 -2.84 -5.29 25.19
CA ARG A 509 -2.79 -4.70 23.84
C ARG A 509 -3.99 -3.79 23.56
N SER A 510 -5.19 -4.15 24.06
CA SER A 510 -6.40 -3.31 23.90
C SER A 510 -6.34 -2.05 24.77
N VAL A 511 -5.82 -2.15 26.00
CA VAL A 511 -5.56 -0.98 26.88
C VAL A 511 -4.57 -0.02 26.23
N ALA A 512 -3.47 -0.53 25.67
CA ALA A 512 -2.42 0.28 25.04
C ALA A 512 -2.92 1.10 23.83
N ARG A 513 -4.12 0.83 23.31
CA ARG A 513 -4.74 1.60 22.23
C ARG A 513 -5.52 2.82 22.69
N ALA A 514 -5.61 3.09 23.98
CA ALA A 514 -6.23 4.30 24.49
C ALA A 514 -5.39 5.55 24.14
N GLY A 515 -6.05 6.64 23.76
CA GLY A 515 -5.39 7.90 23.38
C GLY A 515 -4.70 8.60 24.57
N SER A 516 -5.24 8.43 25.80
CA SER A 516 -4.67 8.92 27.03
C SER A 516 -4.82 7.87 28.12
N LEU A 517 -3.81 7.72 28.97
CA LEU A 517 -3.76 6.72 30.03
C LEU A 517 -3.21 7.35 31.32
N PRO A 518 -3.57 6.83 32.51
CA PRO A 518 -2.93 7.24 33.76
C PRO A 518 -1.41 7.02 33.70
N PRO A 519 -0.58 7.91 34.29
CA PRO A 519 0.89 7.82 34.21
C PRO A 519 1.45 6.46 34.67
N ASP A 520 0.90 5.90 35.75
CA ASP A 520 1.29 4.59 36.29
C ASP A 520 0.97 3.42 35.30
N VAL A 521 -0.06 3.60 34.48
CA VAL A 521 -0.41 2.64 33.42
C VAL A 521 0.54 2.79 32.23
N VAL A 522 0.84 4.04 31.83
CA VAL A 522 1.81 4.33 30.75
C VAL A 522 3.17 3.71 31.10
N GLU A 523 3.70 3.95 32.31
CA GLU A 523 4.97 3.37 32.75
C GLU A 523 4.96 1.84 32.68
N ARG A 524 3.90 1.20 33.19
CA ARG A 524 3.76 -0.27 33.15
C ARG A 524 3.76 -0.81 31.73
N LEU A 525 2.97 -0.23 30.83
CA LEU A 525 2.85 -0.71 29.45
C LEU A 525 4.08 -0.35 28.59
N ALA A 526 4.81 0.70 28.94
CA ALA A 526 6.07 1.06 28.27
C ALA A 526 7.18 0.02 28.51
N ASP A 527 7.11 -0.72 29.63
CA ASP A 527 8.04 -1.79 29.98
C ASP A 527 7.41 -3.19 29.86
N ASP A 528 6.25 -3.31 29.18
CA ASP A 528 5.59 -4.59 28.96
C ASP A 528 6.50 -5.58 28.18
N GLU A 529 6.49 -6.85 28.61
CA GLU A 529 7.23 -7.93 27.92
C GLU A 529 6.76 -8.18 26.48
N ASP A 530 5.50 -7.87 26.20
CA ASP A 530 4.92 -7.96 24.86
C ASP A 530 5.21 -6.68 24.05
N ARG A 531 6.16 -6.76 23.12
CA ARG A 531 6.54 -5.64 22.25
C ARG A 531 5.37 -5.06 21.46
N VAL A 532 4.29 -5.82 21.23
CA VAL A 532 3.10 -5.31 20.53
C VAL A 532 2.29 -4.38 21.44
N VAL A 533 2.35 -4.57 22.75
CA VAL A 533 1.80 -3.60 23.73
C VAL A 533 2.53 -2.27 23.62
N GLN A 534 3.88 -2.29 23.64
CA GLN A 534 4.70 -1.09 23.44
C GLN A 534 4.41 -0.41 22.08
N LEU A 535 4.23 -1.22 21.02
CA LEU A 535 3.91 -0.71 19.69
C LEU A 535 2.58 0.05 19.67
N PHE A 536 1.53 -0.52 20.27
CA PHE A 536 0.22 0.13 20.33
C PHE A 536 0.20 1.35 21.24
N LEU A 537 0.98 1.32 22.32
CA LEU A 537 1.19 2.50 23.17
C LEU A 537 1.85 3.63 22.37
N ALA A 538 2.89 3.33 21.60
CA ALA A 538 3.56 4.29 20.72
C ALA A 538 2.66 4.83 19.60
N GLU A 539 1.72 4.00 19.12
CA GLU A 539 0.76 4.41 18.09
C GLU A 539 -0.33 5.31 18.63
N SER A 540 -0.90 4.98 19.79
CA SER A 540 -2.19 5.50 20.21
C SER A 540 -2.10 6.53 21.36
N CYS A 541 -1.24 6.28 22.35
CA CYS A 541 -1.19 7.08 23.58
C CYS A 541 -0.28 8.31 23.40
N ASP A 542 -0.83 9.51 23.57
CA ASP A 542 -0.08 10.75 23.42
C ASP A 542 0.89 11.03 24.59
N ASP A 543 0.77 10.28 25.69
CA ASP A 543 1.66 10.36 26.85
C ASP A 543 2.81 9.33 26.81
N ALA A 544 2.99 8.60 25.70
CA ALA A 544 4.03 7.59 25.57
C ALA A 544 5.45 8.15 25.80
N PRO A 545 6.32 7.46 26.59
CA PRO A 545 7.64 7.98 26.98
C PRO A 545 8.62 8.01 25.79
N ALA A 546 9.46 9.04 25.76
CA ALA A 546 10.44 9.30 24.70
C ALA A 546 11.43 8.14 24.46
N ASP A 547 11.93 7.53 25.52
CA ASP A 547 12.87 6.40 25.44
C ASP A 547 12.22 5.13 24.90
N MET A 548 10.95 4.87 25.25
CA MET A 548 10.18 3.76 24.70
C MET A 548 9.91 3.99 23.21
N LEU A 549 9.56 5.23 22.81
CA LEU A 549 9.35 5.57 21.39
C LEU A 549 10.61 5.33 20.56
N LEU A 550 11.80 5.66 21.06
CA LEU A 550 13.08 5.33 20.42
C LEU A 550 13.33 3.82 20.36
N ARG A 551 12.99 3.07 21.42
CA ARG A 551 13.09 1.61 21.40
C ARG A 551 12.18 1.02 20.30
N VAL A 552 10.93 1.47 20.22
CA VAL A 552 9.97 1.02 19.18
C VAL A 552 10.48 1.40 17.79
N TRP A 553 10.93 2.64 17.59
CA TRP A 553 11.51 3.09 16.32
C TRP A 553 12.64 2.18 15.82
N ARG A 554 13.48 1.73 16.73
CA ARG A 554 14.65 0.92 16.39
C ARG A 554 14.31 -0.45 15.79
N TRP A 555 13.23 -1.09 16.22
CA TRP A 555 12.88 -2.44 15.76
C TRP A 555 11.66 -2.50 14.83
N TRP A 556 10.73 -1.53 14.90
CA TRP A 556 9.53 -1.57 14.09
C TRP A 556 9.77 -0.94 12.71
N THR A 557 9.51 -1.74 11.65
CA THR A 557 9.68 -1.31 10.25
C THR A 557 8.36 -1.27 9.47
N GLY A 558 7.26 -1.72 10.08
CA GLY A 558 5.94 -1.76 9.44
C GLY A 558 5.19 -0.43 9.49
N GLY A 559 4.07 -0.36 8.76
CA GLY A 559 3.12 0.74 8.88
C GLY A 559 2.25 0.62 10.13
N LEU A 560 1.80 1.75 10.64
CA LEU A 560 0.80 1.88 11.70
C LEU A 560 -0.44 2.56 11.13
N SER A 561 -1.57 2.50 11.85
CA SER A 561 -2.81 3.18 11.44
C SER A 561 -2.64 4.70 11.45
N ARG A 562 -1.81 5.21 12.36
CA ARG A 562 -1.28 6.58 12.32
C ARG A 562 0.07 6.55 11.60
N PRO A 563 0.14 6.95 10.32
CA PRO A 563 1.30 6.70 9.46
C PRO A 563 2.59 7.37 9.94
N ASP A 564 2.48 8.46 10.70
CA ASP A 564 3.66 9.19 11.20
C ASP A 564 4.24 8.61 12.48
N ARG A 565 3.58 7.67 13.14
CA ARG A 565 4.03 7.07 14.41
C ARG A 565 5.07 5.95 14.16
N PRO A 566 6.02 5.72 15.06
CA PRO A 566 6.29 6.47 16.30
C PRO A 566 7.04 7.80 16.08
N HIS A 567 7.65 8.03 14.92
CA HIS A 567 8.48 9.20 14.64
C HIS A 567 7.72 10.54 14.78
N GLY A 568 6.49 10.62 14.25
CA GLY A 568 5.62 11.81 14.38
C GLY A 568 4.94 11.96 15.76
N HIS A 569 5.32 11.16 16.77
CA HIS A 569 4.76 11.28 18.10
C HIS A 569 5.18 12.61 18.78
N PRO A 570 4.28 13.32 19.51
CA PRO A 570 4.62 14.57 20.20
C PRO A 570 5.86 14.45 21.11
N ASN A 571 5.98 13.34 21.82
CA ASN A 571 7.09 13.07 22.74
C ASN A 571 8.31 12.41 22.09
N PHE A 572 8.29 12.20 20.76
CA PHE A 572 9.46 11.62 20.09
C PHE A 572 10.64 12.59 20.19
N PRO A 573 11.83 12.13 20.59
CA PRO A 573 13.00 13.01 20.75
C PRO A 573 13.34 13.75 19.46
N ARG A 574 13.58 15.07 19.59
CA ARG A 574 13.97 15.95 18.48
C ARG A 574 15.36 16.55 18.67
N HIS A 575 15.94 16.45 19.87
CA HIS A 575 17.24 16.96 20.24
C HIS A 575 18.17 15.81 20.61
N ASP A 576 19.47 16.09 20.65
CA ASP A 576 20.54 15.12 20.96
C ASP A 576 20.61 13.93 20.00
N LEU A 577 20.01 14.03 18.81
CA LEU A 577 20.01 12.96 17.83
C LEU A 577 21.32 12.90 17.03
N LEU A 578 22.10 13.99 16.99
CA LEU A 578 23.42 14.03 16.35
C LEU A 578 24.39 13.01 16.93
N ARG A 579 24.24 12.60 18.19
CA ARG A 579 25.03 11.53 18.82
C ARG A 579 24.96 10.19 18.09
N HIS A 580 23.91 10.00 17.26
CA HIS A 580 23.72 8.77 16.48
C HIS A 580 24.35 8.83 15.10
N ALA A 581 24.89 9.99 14.66
CA ALA A 581 25.37 10.21 13.28
C ALA A 581 26.47 9.23 12.85
N ASP A 582 27.30 8.75 13.78
CA ASP A 582 28.40 7.83 13.51
C ASP A 582 28.14 6.42 14.11
N GLY A 583 26.91 6.18 14.58
CA GLY A 583 26.52 4.90 15.17
C GLY A 583 26.41 3.77 14.14
N PRO A 584 26.55 2.50 14.57
CA PRO A 584 26.49 1.35 13.68
C PRO A 584 25.09 1.08 13.11
N ASP A 585 24.04 1.50 13.83
CA ASP A 585 22.65 1.25 13.46
C ASP A 585 22.15 2.32 12.46
N PRO A 586 21.85 1.98 11.19
CA PRO A 586 21.45 2.92 10.17
C PRO A 586 20.10 3.60 10.49
N ARG A 587 19.20 2.90 11.18
CA ARG A 587 17.92 3.50 11.62
C ARG A 587 18.12 4.61 12.64
N MET A 588 19.13 4.47 13.50
CA MET A 588 19.49 5.52 14.44
C MET A 588 20.28 6.63 13.74
N ARG A 589 21.22 6.30 12.82
CA ARG A 589 21.95 7.33 12.06
C ARG A 589 21.04 8.30 11.33
N ARG A 590 20.03 7.79 10.63
CA ARG A 590 19.10 8.64 9.85
C ARG A 590 18.37 9.68 10.70
N LEU A 591 18.15 9.42 12.00
CA LEU A 591 17.51 10.39 12.92
C LEU A 591 18.38 11.63 13.16
N ALA A 592 19.69 11.56 12.97
CA ALA A 592 20.56 12.72 13.15
C ALA A 592 20.20 13.90 12.22
N LEU A 593 19.55 13.65 11.08
CA LEU A 593 19.04 14.71 10.20
C LEU A 593 17.77 15.40 10.72
N ASP A 594 17.10 14.81 11.70
CA ASP A 594 15.90 15.37 12.31
C ASP A 594 16.24 16.29 13.50
N ASP A 595 17.51 16.29 13.91
CA ASP A 595 17.99 17.20 14.93
C ASP A 595 18.03 18.63 14.39
N PRO A 596 17.49 19.65 15.10
CA PRO A 596 17.53 21.04 14.67
C PRO A 596 18.95 21.59 14.44
N GLU A 597 19.95 21.03 15.09
CA GLU A 597 21.36 21.41 14.93
C GLU A 597 22.06 20.69 13.77
N SER A 598 21.35 19.83 13.03
CA SER A 598 21.93 19.13 11.87
C SER A 598 22.26 20.11 10.74
N THR A 599 23.40 19.90 10.09
CA THR A 599 23.94 20.80 9.06
C THR A 599 23.74 20.26 7.65
N PRO A 600 23.77 21.13 6.59
CA PRO A 600 23.80 20.67 5.20
C PRO A 600 24.96 19.72 4.89
N ASP A 601 26.13 19.92 5.53
CA ASP A 601 27.27 19.02 5.35
C ASP A 601 27.00 17.60 5.85
N LEU A 602 26.21 17.45 6.91
CA LEU A 602 25.77 16.15 7.39
C LEU A 602 24.83 15.50 6.37
N VAL A 603 23.94 16.26 5.73
CA VAL A 603 23.06 15.76 4.66
C VAL A 603 23.90 15.26 3.48
N GLU A 604 24.90 16.05 3.06
CA GLU A 604 25.82 15.68 1.99
C GLU A 604 26.59 14.39 2.32
N ARG A 605 27.10 14.26 3.54
CA ARG A 605 27.77 13.05 4.04
C ARG A 605 26.81 11.85 3.97
N PHE A 606 25.61 11.98 4.46
CA PHE A 606 24.60 10.90 4.50
C PHE A 606 24.08 10.51 3.11
N SER A 607 24.15 11.40 2.15
CA SER A 607 23.86 11.05 0.75
C SER A 607 24.84 10.04 0.15
N ARG A 608 25.95 9.77 0.84
CA ARG A 608 26.99 8.77 0.49
C ARG A 608 27.13 7.64 1.51
N ASP A 609 26.18 7.53 2.46
CA ASP A 609 26.20 6.47 3.46
C ASP A 609 26.11 5.09 2.78
N SER A 610 26.80 4.11 3.34
CA SER A 610 26.75 2.72 2.84
C SER A 610 25.35 2.13 2.88
N HIS A 611 24.51 2.56 3.84
CA HIS A 611 23.17 2.01 4.03
C HIS A 611 22.09 2.82 3.31
N GLU A 612 21.24 2.14 2.57
CA GLU A 612 20.18 2.72 1.74
C GLU A 612 19.19 3.59 2.51
N GLU A 613 18.80 3.22 3.76
CA GLU A 613 17.86 4.02 4.57
C GLU A 613 18.42 5.40 4.92
N VAL A 614 19.72 5.50 5.12
CA VAL A 614 20.40 6.77 5.44
C VAL A 614 20.50 7.63 4.18
N ARG A 615 20.89 7.04 3.04
CA ARG A 615 20.90 7.73 1.74
C ARG A 615 19.49 8.20 1.34
N HIS A 616 18.47 7.38 1.56
CA HIS A 616 17.08 7.76 1.31
C HIS A 616 16.66 8.98 2.16
N ARG A 617 17.00 8.98 3.47
CA ARG A 617 16.70 10.12 4.34
C ARG A 617 17.38 11.40 3.88
N ALA A 618 18.62 11.30 3.39
CA ALA A 618 19.32 12.44 2.78
C ALA A 618 18.67 12.87 1.45
N ALA A 619 18.23 11.94 0.61
CA ALA A 619 17.61 12.23 -0.68
C ALA A 619 16.29 13.02 -0.58
N VAL A 620 15.54 12.87 0.52
CA VAL A 620 14.31 13.64 0.77
C VAL A 620 14.56 14.96 1.51
N ASP A 621 15.78 15.22 1.98
CA ASP A 621 16.09 16.41 2.75
C ASP A 621 16.27 17.62 1.82
N PRO A 622 15.50 18.72 1.97
CA PRO A 622 15.55 19.87 1.06
C PRO A 622 16.89 20.63 1.09
N ARG A 623 17.75 20.36 2.08
CA ARG A 623 19.09 20.94 2.20
C ARG A 623 20.11 20.26 1.29
N LEU A 624 19.83 19.04 0.77
CA LEU A 624 20.72 18.34 -0.16
C LEU A 624 21.02 19.20 -1.39
N SER A 625 22.25 19.18 -1.86
CA SER A 625 22.64 19.92 -3.07
C SER A 625 22.01 19.33 -4.34
N ALA A 626 21.85 20.15 -5.37
CA ALA A 626 21.41 19.71 -6.69
C ALA A 626 22.35 18.64 -7.27
N ALA A 627 23.66 18.76 -7.06
CA ALA A 627 24.64 17.80 -7.55
C ALA A 627 24.47 16.43 -6.89
N SER A 628 24.29 16.38 -5.58
CA SER A 628 24.05 15.10 -4.87
C SER A 628 22.68 14.51 -5.20
N ALA A 629 21.64 15.31 -5.38
CA ALA A 629 20.34 14.85 -5.87
C ALA A 629 20.46 14.21 -7.27
N ILE A 630 21.22 14.84 -8.19
CA ILE A 630 21.49 14.30 -9.54
C ILE A 630 22.25 12.98 -9.46
N ARG A 631 23.27 12.88 -8.61
CA ARG A 631 24.03 11.64 -8.40
C ARG A 631 23.13 10.51 -7.91
N LEU A 632 22.22 10.78 -6.96
CA LEU A 632 21.28 9.81 -6.42
C LEU A 632 20.20 9.34 -7.41
N LEU A 633 20.03 10.00 -8.56
CA LEU A 633 19.20 9.47 -9.66
C LEU A 633 19.76 8.16 -10.23
N ASP A 634 21.01 7.89 -10.03
CA ASP A 634 21.69 6.66 -10.45
C ASP A 634 21.97 5.70 -9.28
N ASP A 635 21.35 5.92 -8.10
CA ASP A 635 21.45 5.02 -6.95
C ASP A 635 20.92 3.61 -7.30
N PRO A 636 21.55 2.52 -6.82
CA PRO A 636 21.06 1.17 -7.06
C PRO A 636 19.62 0.94 -6.58
N HIS A 637 19.19 1.61 -5.50
CA HIS A 637 17.87 1.42 -4.92
C HIS A 637 16.79 2.35 -5.55
N GLU A 638 15.73 1.75 -6.06
CA GLU A 638 14.66 2.47 -6.76
C GLU A 638 14.00 3.57 -5.90
N HIS A 639 13.76 3.29 -4.61
CA HIS A 639 13.12 4.26 -3.71
C HIS A 639 13.99 5.50 -3.48
N ILE A 640 15.34 5.39 -3.53
CA ILE A 640 16.26 6.52 -3.47
C ILE A 640 16.23 7.31 -4.78
N ARG A 641 16.23 6.63 -5.93
CA ARG A 641 16.10 7.29 -7.24
C ARG A 641 14.80 8.07 -7.33
N ARG A 642 13.69 7.51 -6.82
CA ARG A 642 12.39 8.22 -6.76
C ARG A 642 12.46 9.44 -5.84
N ALA A 643 13.07 9.32 -4.66
CA ALA A 643 13.26 10.46 -3.76
C ALA A 643 14.11 11.56 -4.42
N ALA A 644 15.20 11.18 -5.09
CA ALA A 644 16.04 12.10 -5.84
C ALA A 644 15.29 12.77 -7.00
N ALA A 645 14.46 12.04 -7.75
CA ALA A 645 13.64 12.60 -8.84
C ALA A 645 12.57 13.59 -8.35
N ALA A 646 12.11 13.43 -7.11
CA ALA A 646 11.19 14.38 -6.45
C ALA A 646 11.90 15.57 -5.80
N HIS A 647 13.25 15.62 -5.80
CA HIS A 647 13.99 16.63 -5.06
C HIS A 647 13.83 18.03 -5.65
N PRO A 648 13.48 19.08 -4.83
CA PRO A 648 13.10 20.41 -5.33
C PRO A 648 14.24 21.21 -5.96
N ARG A 649 15.49 20.82 -5.76
CA ARG A 649 16.65 21.51 -6.32
C ARG A 649 17.13 20.98 -7.67
N LEU A 650 16.39 20.02 -8.28
CA LEU A 650 16.76 19.51 -9.59
C LEU A 650 16.65 20.61 -10.67
N PRO A 651 17.68 20.78 -11.54
CA PRO A 651 17.63 21.70 -12.68
C PRO A 651 16.58 21.29 -13.72
N ALA A 652 16.05 22.28 -14.47
CA ALA A 652 15.02 22.06 -15.48
C ALA A 652 15.43 21.03 -16.54
N ARG A 653 16.70 21.07 -17.03
CA ARG A 653 17.21 20.10 -18.01
C ARG A 653 17.15 18.66 -17.50
N VAL A 654 17.40 18.46 -16.20
CA VAL A 654 17.33 17.14 -15.57
C VAL A 654 15.87 16.70 -15.45
N LEU A 655 14.98 17.59 -14.97
CA LEU A 655 13.54 17.31 -14.88
C LEU A 655 12.93 16.98 -16.24
N VAL A 656 13.28 17.71 -17.30
CA VAL A 656 12.80 17.43 -18.67
C VAL A 656 13.24 16.04 -19.15
N ARG A 657 14.48 15.63 -18.86
CA ARG A 657 14.94 14.27 -19.15
C ARG A 657 14.11 13.23 -18.40
N LEU A 658 13.87 13.41 -17.09
CA LEU A 658 13.08 12.52 -16.27
C LEU A 658 11.61 12.46 -16.70
N LEU A 659 11.02 13.58 -17.12
CA LEU A 659 9.65 13.64 -17.64
C LEU A 659 9.46 12.85 -18.95
N ARG A 660 10.54 12.59 -19.67
CA ARG A 660 10.53 11.76 -20.89
C ARG A 660 10.85 10.29 -20.63
N ASP A 661 11.31 9.97 -19.44
CA ASP A 661 11.66 8.61 -19.02
C ASP A 661 10.44 7.92 -18.40
N SER A 662 10.02 6.80 -18.97
CA SER A 662 8.84 6.05 -18.49
C SER A 662 8.97 5.49 -17.07
N GLU A 663 10.17 5.39 -16.49
CA GLU A 663 10.36 4.95 -15.10
C GLU A 663 10.26 6.13 -14.10
N ALA A 664 10.66 7.33 -14.53
CA ALA A 664 10.77 8.50 -13.66
C ALA A 664 9.68 9.55 -13.88
N ALA A 665 8.96 9.52 -15.03
CA ALA A 665 8.04 10.56 -15.46
C ALA A 665 6.96 10.89 -14.44
N GLU A 666 6.40 9.90 -13.77
CA GLU A 666 5.38 10.09 -12.74
C GLU A 666 5.93 10.88 -11.54
N THR A 667 7.11 10.47 -11.04
CA THR A 667 7.75 11.14 -9.91
C THR A 667 8.21 12.56 -10.29
N ALA A 668 8.80 12.71 -11.49
CA ALA A 668 9.22 14.02 -12.00
C ALA A 668 8.04 14.97 -12.22
N ALA A 669 6.88 14.47 -12.66
CA ALA A 669 5.66 15.28 -12.76
C ALA A 669 5.12 15.72 -11.38
N GLY A 670 5.40 14.93 -10.33
CA GLY A 670 5.12 15.29 -8.93
C GLY A 670 6.13 16.26 -8.31
N ASN A 671 7.20 16.65 -9.01
CA ASN A 671 8.25 17.48 -8.45
C ASN A 671 7.79 18.92 -8.23
N PRO A 672 7.96 19.49 -7.01
CA PRO A 672 7.50 20.85 -6.68
C PRO A 672 8.24 21.97 -7.43
N ALA A 673 9.38 21.68 -8.05
CA ALA A 673 10.13 22.65 -8.85
C ALA A 673 9.52 22.93 -10.24
N LEU A 674 8.47 22.18 -10.65
CA LEU A 674 7.79 22.44 -11.92
C LEU A 674 7.10 23.79 -11.90
N PRO A 675 7.40 24.71 -12.86
CA PRO A 675 6.71 25.97 -12.98
C PRO A 675 5.24 25.80 -13.39
N VAL A 676 4.33 26.62 -12.83
CA VAL A 676 2.90 26.58 -13.15
C VAL A 676 2.62 26.62 -14.66
N PRO A 677 3.28 27.47 -15.48
CA PRO A 677 3.06 27.48 -16.93
C PRO A 677 3.43 26.16 -17.62
N VAL A 678 4.42 25.44 -17.08
CA VAL A 678 4.80 24.10 -17.58
C VAL A 678 3.75 23.08 -17.21
N ILE A 679 3.28 23.10 -15.95
CA ILE A 679 2.19 22.24 -15.44
C ILE A 679 0.95 22.41 -16.32
N GLU A 680 0.55 23.64 -16.61
CA GLU A 680 -0.61 23.96 -17.45
C GLU A 680 -0.50 23.33 -18.85
N ARG A 681 0.65 23.51 -19.51
CA ARG A 681 0.93 22.89 -20.82
C ARG A 681 0.95 21.38 -20.77
N MET A 682 1.46 20.77 -19.70
CA MET A 682 1.45 19.32 -19.51
C MET A 682 0.01 18.80 -19.37
N ILE A 683 -0.84 19.45 -18.57
CA ILE A 683 -2.26 19.10 -18.41
C ILE A 683 -3.00 19.24 -19.76
N GLN A 684 -2.73 20.27 -20.52
CA GLN A 684 -3.28 20.41 -21.86
C GLN A 684 -2.91 19.22 -22.75
N ARG A 685 -1.65 18.76 -22.73
CA ARG A 685 -1.19 17.58 -23.48
C ARG A 685 -1.84 16.27 -23.00
N VAL A 686 -2.10 16.15 -21.69
CA VAL A 686 -2.86 15.00 -21.15
C VAL A 686 -4.27 14.97 -21.74
N ARG A 687 -4.94 16.12 -21.82
CA ARG A 687 -6.34 16.22 -22.30
C ARG A 687 -6.50 16.06 -23.84
N GLU A 688 -5.50 16.45 -24.64
CA GLU A 688 -5.54 16.38 -26.11
C GLU A 688 -5.78 14.95 -26.67
N SER A 689 -5.59 13.90 -25.85
CA SER A 689 -5.78 12.52 -26.31
C SER A 689 -7.24 12.09 -26.45
N ASP A 690 -8.15 12.69 -25.70
CA ASP A 690 -9.56 12.31 -25.69
C ASP A 690 -10.32 12.81 -26.93
N GLN A 691 -9.83 13.88 -27.55
CA GLN A 691 -10.46 14.45 -28.74
C GLN A 691 -10.14 13.70 -30.04
N ALA A 692 -9.11 12.82 -30.04
CA ALA A 692 -8.67 12.11 -31.26
C ALA A 692 -9.31 10.70 -31.45
N LEU A 693 -9.99 10.15 -30.44
CA LEU A 693 -10.59 8.80 -30.49
C LEU A 693 -11.98 8.70 -31.14
N PRO A 694 -12.85 9.73 -31.23
CA PRO A 694 -14.14 9.60 -31.91
C PRO A 694 -14.02 9.45 -33.42
N ALA A 695 -12.96 9.97 -34.03
CA ALA A 695 -12.81 9.97 -35.51
C ALA A 695 -12.42 8.61 -36.11
N LEU A 696 -11.89 7.67 -35.32
CA LEU A 696 -11.45 6.35 -35.80
C LEU A 696 -12.49 5.24 -35.58
N ARG A 697 -13.49 5.43 -34.69
CA ARG A 697 -14.58 4.45 -34.50
C ARG A 697 -15.71 4.54 -35.52
N GLY A 698 -15.73 5.57 -36.35
CA GLY A 698 -16.76 5.81 -37.36
C GLY A 698 -16.48 5.26 -38.76
N ARG A 699 -15.34 4.56 -39.02
CA ARG A 699 -14.96 4.13 -40.36
C ARG A 699 -14.91 2.63 -40.62
N ASN A 700 -15.33 1.79 -39.69
CA ASN A 700 -15.45 0.34 -39.95
C ASN A 700 -16.86 -0.16 -39.62
N SER A 701 -17.82 0.21 -40.45
CA SER A 701 -19.02 -0.61 -40.69
C SER A 701 -18.96 -1.04 -42.15
N PRO A 702 -18.72 -2.31 -42.44
CA PRO A 702 -18.94 -2.82 -43.78
C PRO A 702 -20.45 -2.91 -43.98
N SER A 703 -20.94 -2.18 -45.01
CA SER A 703 -22.21 -2.42 -45.63
C SER A 703 -22.16 -3.76 -46.36
N ALA A 704 -22.94 -4.75 -45.92
CA ALA A 704 -23.69 -5.72 -46.67
C ALA A 704 -24.46 -6.63 -45.71
#